data_a0ee6a12dade657e0c0171b22e02532b
#
_entry.id   a0ee6a12dade657e0c0171b22e02532b
#
_cell.length_a   1.000
_cell.length_b   1.000
_cell.length_c   1.000
_cell.angle_alpha   90.00
_cell.angle_beta   90.00
_cell.angle_gamma   90.00
#
_symmetry.space_group_name_H-M   'P 1'
#
loop_
_entity.id
_entity.type
_entity.pdbx_description
1 polymer ?
#
loop_
_entity_poly.entity_id
_entity_poly.type
_entity_poly.pdbx_seq_one_letter_code
_entity_poly.pdbx_strand_id
1 'polypeptide(L)'
;MSLSDADHELVTAELGREPTAAEVALFENLWSEHCAYRSSRPLLSAFDSEGDQVVVGPGDDAAVLALPEPDAADDPAAERDADDYGDTYVTFGVESHNHPSFVDPFDGAATGVGGIVRDTMSMGAYPIGLLDSLYFGGFDRERSRYLFEGVVEGISHYGNCIGVPTVGGSVAFHGGYEGNPLVNVACVGLTNEDRLVTATAQEPGNKLVLVGNGTGRDGLGGASFASEDLAEDAETEDRPAVQVGDPYAEKRLIECNEALIDEDLVRSARDLGAAGLGGASSELVAKGGLGARIDLDAVHQREPNMNATEILLAESQERMCYEVAPDDVERVADLAERFDLGCSVIGEVTDGNYVCEFAGGADGEGGADADGATDRDPETVVDAPAEFLADGAPMNDLESEPPSEPDRDLPADEPSLDEAVAAVLSAPSTASKRWVYRQYDHEVGTRTAVKPGDDAALLAVRETEPTDEASETAASADGVGLALASGANPKWTAVAPYEGARAVALENATNLAATGAVPLAAVDCLNGGNPEKPDVYGAFEGIVDGLADACAALDAPVVGGNVSLYNDSVEGPIPPTPTLAVLGTRRGYDAPPASLDADRAADSELLLVGSGGDALGGSEYLAHAGGGDRFPTLPDESGAADDLGGLVASLAAAARHESTLAAHDVSEGGLAVTLAELVTDDAGVDATLPDRVAAFDETPGRLLVQTTEPEAVAAAVGDLPVFRLGDVTTDGALSLTVGDESVALSAAAVRDHRDVIERELA
;
A
#
# COMPACT_ATOMS: atom_id res chain seq x y z
N MET A 1 -26.65 6.25 -7.94
CA MET A 1 -26.65 7.56 -8.62
C MET A 1 -27.03 7.41 -10.09
N SER A 2 -27.29 8.48 -10.79
CA SER A 2 -27.41 8.52 -12.26
C SER A 2 -26.29 9.44 -12.77
N LEU A 3 -25.75 9.21 -13.96
CA LEU A 3 -24.85 10.15 -14.63
C LEU A 3 -25.34 11.59 -14.42
N SER A 4 -24.44 12.52 -14.17
CA SER A 4 -24.79 13.94 -14.10
C SER A 4 -25.42 14.37 -15.42
N ASP A 5 -26.30 15.39 -15.41
CA ASP A 5 -26.91 15.91 -16.63
C ASP A 5 -25.82 16.33 -17.67
N ALA A 6 -24.68 16.85 -17.21
CA ALA A 6 -23.56 17.24 -18.07
C ALA A 6 -22.83 16.04 -18.69
N ASP A 7 -22.57 15.01 -17.91
CA ASP A 7 -21.93 13.78 -18.40
C ASP A 7 -22.87 13.05 -19.38
N HIS A 8 -24.16 13.01 -19.09
CA HIS A 8 -25.16 12.41 -19.97
C HIS A 8 -25.25 13.15 -21.33
N GLU A 9 -25.18 14.50 -21.32
CA GLU A 9 -25.13 15.30 -22.56
C GLU A 9 -23.85 14.98 -23.34
N LEU A 10 -22.70 14.84 -22.67
CA LEU A 10 -21.43 14.51 -23.29
C LEU A 10 -21.46 13.11 -23.93
N VAL A 11 -21.92 12.10 -23.21
CA VAL A 11 -22.07 10.73 -23.71
C VAL A 11 -23.04 10.69 -24.90
N THR A 12 -24.20 11.35 -24.81
CA THR A 12 -25.17 11.43 -25.91
C THR A 12 -24.56 12.09 -27.16
N ALA A 13 -23.75 13.12 -26.99
CA ALA A 13 -23.09 13.81 -28.08
C ALA A 13 -22.04 12.92 -28.78
N GLU A 14 -21.24 12.20 -28.03
CA GLU A 14 -20.21 11.29 -28.56
C GLU A 14 -20.82 10.08 -29.27
N LEU A 15 -21.80 9.42 -28.64
CA LEU A 15 -22.49 8.30 -29.26
C LEU A 15 -23.38 8.67 -30.43
N GLY A 16 -23.78 9.95 -30.56
CA GLY A 16 -24.73 10.44 -31.57
C GLY A 16 -26.14 9.89 -31.42
N ARG A 17 -26.46 9.33 -30.24
CA ARG A 17 -27.75 8.74 -29.85
C ARG A 17 -27.90 8.74 -28.34
N GLU A 18 -29.11 8.52 -27.84
CA GLU A 18 -29.32 8.25 -26.42
C GLU A 18 -28.58 6.97 -26.00
N PRO A 19 -27.86 6.98 -24.86
CA PRO A 19 -27.23 5.78 -24.33
C PRO A 19 -28.27 4.74 -23.87
N THR A 20 -27.90 3.48 -23.94
CA THR A 20 -28.71 2.38 -23.37
C THR A 20 -28.61 2.41 -21.83
N ALA A 21 -29.48 1.65 -21.13
CA ALA A 21 -29.38 1.53 -19.69
C ALA A 21 -28.06 0.89 -19.22
N ALA A 22 -27.52 -0.07 -19.97
CA ALA A 22 -26.23 -0.69 -19.69
C ALA A 22 -25.06 0.29 -19.90
N GLU A 23 -25.11 1.11 -20.95
CA GLU A 23 -24.12 2.16 -21.19
C GLU A 23 -24.14 3.21 -20.10
N VAL A 24 -25.33 3.70 -19.69
CA VAL A 24 -25.44 4.65 -18.57
C VAL A 24 -24.78 4.12 -17.33
N ALA A 25 -25.09 2.87 -16.95
CA ALA A 25 -24.54 2.24 -15.76
C ALA A 25 -23.01 2.00 -15.88
N LEU A 26 -22.51 1.64 -17.07
CA LEU A 26 -21.09 1.46 -17.32
C LEU A 26 -20.32 2.79 -17.23
N PHE A 27 -20.80 3.85 -17.88
CA PHE A 27 -20.21 5.19 -17.78
C PHE A 27 -20.25 5.72 -16.35
N GLU A 28 -21.35 5.50 -15.62
CA GLU A 28 -21.48 5.93 -14.21
C GLU A 28 -20.39 5.32 -13.33
N ASN A 29 -20.08 4.04 -13.52
CA ASN A 29 -19.02 3.37 -12.75
C ASN A 29 -17.61 3.76 -13.23
N LEU A 30 -17.32 3.70 -14.54
CA LEU A 30 -16.00 4.02 -15.08
C LEU A 30 -15.63 5.51 -14.91
N TRP A 31 -16.62 6.41 -14.90
CA TRP A 31 -16.42 7.85 -14.69
C TRP A 31 -16.65 8.29 -13.25
N SER A 32 -16.76 7.35 -12.32
CA SER A 32 -16.77 7.63 -10.90
C SER A 32 -15.45 8.26 -10.44
N GLU A 33 -15.44 8.90 -9.26
CA GLU A 33 -14.19 9.41 -8.70
C GLU A 33 -13.17 8.30 -8.47
N HIS A 34 -13.65 7.14 -8.01
CA HIS A 34 -12.79 5.99 -7.71
C HIS A 34 -12.10 5.38 -8.93
N CYS A 35 -12.77 5.33 -10.11
CA CYS A 35 -12.15 4.78 -11.33
C CYS A 35 -11.42 5.84 -12.16
N ALA A 36 -12.01 7.03 -12.34
CA ALA A 36 -11.50 8.05 -13.25
C ALA A 36 -10.59 9.09 -12.59
N TYR A 37 -10.52 9.11 -11.26
CA TYR A 37 -9.73 10.09 -10.50
C TYR A 37 -9.99 11.54 -10.91
N ARG A 38 -11.27 11.87 -11.12
CA ARG A 38 -11.69 13.16 -11.72
C ARG A 38 -11.20 14.38 -10.96
N SER A 39 -11.05 14.27 -9.64
CA SER A 39 -10.58 15.35 -8.75
C SER A 39 -9.09 15.31 -8.48
N SER A 40 -8.46 14.14 -8.53
CA SER A 40 -7.05 13.95 -8.14
C SER A 40 -6.08 13.83 -9.32
N ARG A 41 -6.49 13.27 -10.46
CA ARG A 41 -5.62 13.06 -11.63
C ARG A 41 -4.79 14.28 -12.05
N PRO A 42 -5.32 15.54 -12.02
CA PRO A 42 -4.51 16.72 -12.31
C PRO A 42 -3.36 16.94 -11.34
N LEU A 43 -3.53 16.58 -10.04
CA LEU A 43 -2.51 16.71 -8.99
C LEU A 43 -1.44 15.64 -9.12
N LEU A 44 -1.81 14.41 -9.52
CA LEU A 44 -0.88 13.27 -9.62
C LEU A 44 0.26 13.49 -10.63
N SER A 45 0.11 14.49 -11.53
CA SER A 45 1.19 14.90 -12.42
C SER A 45 2.39 15.56 -11.73
N ALA A 46 2.31 15.81 -10.42
CA ALA A 46 3.43 16.30 -9.60
C ALA A 46 4.48 15.20 -9.35
N PHE A 47 4.08 13.93 -9.38
CA PHE A 47 4.99 12.82 -9.12
C PHE A 47 5.94 12.57 -10.30
N ASP A 48 7.23 12.40 -9.99
CA ASP A 48 8.19 11.80 -10.92
C ASP A 48 8.04 10.28 -10.86
N SER A 49 7.84 9.67 -12.01
CA SER A 49 7.64 8.22 -12.17
C SER A 49 8.62 7.57 -13.15
N GLU A 50 9.64 8.32 -13.59
CA GLU A 50 10.67 7.86 -14.52
C GLU A 50 11.95 7.47 -13.76
N GLY A 51 12.70 6.50 -14.29
CA GLY A 51 13.98 6.05 -13.76
C GLY A 51 14.51 4.85 -14.51
N ASP A 52 15.83 4.61 -14.47
CA ASP A 52 16.48 3.49 -15.19
C ASP A 52 15.98 2.11 -14.68
N GLN A 53 15.50 2.04 -13.44
CA GLN A 53 14.88 0.86 -12.83
C GLN A 53 13.44 0.62 -13.26
N VAL A 54 12.75 1.61 -13.86
CA VAL A 54 11.32 1.51 -14.18
C VAL A 54 11.12 0.82 -15.53
N VAL A 55 10.57 -0.37 -15.52
CA VAL A 55 10.24 -1.16 -16.73
C VAL A 55 8.82 -0.85 -17.19
N VAL A 56 7.86 -0.82 -16.25
CA VAL A 56 6.48 -0.39 -16.49
C VAL A 56 6.11 0.58 -15.38
N GLY A 57 5.79 1.81 -15.76
CA GLY A 57 5.37 2.88 -14.86
C GLY A 57 3.86 2.90 -14.61
N PRO A 58 3.33 4.05 -14.14
CA PRO A 58 1.90 4.18 -13.82
C PRO A 58 0.99 3.94 -15.02
N GLY A 59 -0.20 3.39 -14.73
CA GLY A 59 -1.26 3.19 -15.71
C GLY A 59 -1.49 1.73 -16.13
N ASP A 60 -0.70 0.78 -15.65
CA ASP A 60 -1.03 -0.65 -15.65
C ASP A 60 -1.54 -1.10 -14.27
N ASP A 61 -1.91 -2.37 -14.12
CA ASP A 61 -2.47 -2.89 -12.87
C ASP A 61 -1.44 -2.82 -11.72
N ALA A 62 -0.15 -3.04 -12.02
CA ALA A 62 0.95 -2.76 -11.10
C ALA A 62 2.18 -2.25 -11.86
N ALA A 63 3.04 -1.50 -11.19
CA ALA A 63 4.34 -1.11 -11.74
C ALA A 63 5.30 -2.30 -11.80
N VAL A 64 6.28 -2.23 -12.71
CA VAL A 64 7.34 -3.24 -12.84
C VAL A 64 8.71 -2.58 -12.77
N LEU A 65 9.55 -3.08 -11.88
CA LEU A 65 10.88 -2.56 -11.60
C LEU A 65 11.95 -3.61 -11.85
N ALA A 66 13.03 -3.25 -12.50
CA ALA A 66 14.22 -4.06 -12.58
C ALA A 66 15.02 -3.95 -11.26
N LEU A 67 15.45 -5.09 -10.74
CA LEU A 67 16.32 -5.10 -9.56
C LEU A 67 17.77 -4.86 -9.96
N PRO A 68 18.54 -4.14 -9.12
CA PRO A 68 19.98 -3.98 -9.38
C PRO A 68 20.70 -5.33 -9.27
N GLU A 69 21.82 -5.45 -10.00
CA GLU A 69 22.76 -6.55 -9.78
C GLU A 69 23.32 -6.48 -8.34
N PRO A 70 23.65 -7.63 -7.71
CA PRO A 70 24.09 -7.64 -6.30
C PRO A 70 25.30 -6.73 -6.01
N ASP A 71 26.23 -6.58 -6.95
CA ASP A 71 27.39 -5.71 -6.79
C ASP A 71 27.01 -4.21 -6.83
N ALA A 72 25.99 -3.84 -7.59
CA ALA A 72 25.42 -2.48 -7.62
C ALA A 72 24.57 -2.15 -6.39
N ALA A 73 24.09 -3.16 -5.66
CA ALA A 73 23.36 -3.03 -4.42
C ALA A 73 24.26 -2.98 -3.16
N ASP A 74 25.59 -3.07 -3.32
CA ASP A 74 26.54 -3.16 -2.20
C ASP A 74 26.85 -1.80 -1.56
N ASP A 75 26.99 -0.74 -2.34
CA ASP A 75 27.27 0.62 -1.82
C ASP A 75 25.97 1.45 -1.76
N PRO A 76 25.51 1.83 -0.56
CA PRO A 76 24.28 2.62 -0.42
C PRO A 76 24.37 4.03 -0.98
N ALA A 77 25.58 4.56 -1.22
CA ALA A 77 25.82 5.91 -1.75
C ALA A 77 26.18 5.90 -3.26
N ALA A 78 26.18 4.74 -3.91
CA ALA A 78 26.50 4.65 -5.34
C ALA A 78 25.32 5.15 -6.19
N GLU A 79 25.62 6.05 -7.13
CA GLU A 79 24.68 6.34 -8.23
C GLU A 79 24.63 5.12 -9.16
N ARG A 80 23.44 4.73 -9.62
CA ARG A 80 23.22 3.61 -10.52
C ARG A 80 22.83 4.12 -11.90
N ASP A 81 23.26 3.41 -12.94
CA ASP A 81 22.81 3.65 -14.32
C ASP A 81 22.13 2.39 -14.88
N ALA A 82 21.60 2.47 -16.10
CA ALA A 82 20.84 1.38 -16.71
C ALA A 82 21.61 0.05 -16.83
N ASP A 83 22.94 0.07 -16.84
CA ASP A 83 23.77 -1.13 -16.93
C ASP A 83 23.90 -1.86 -15.55
N ASP A 84 23.46 -1.21 -14.46
CA ASP A 84 23.50 -1.75 -13.09
C ASP A 84 22.27 -2.62 -12.76
N TYR A 85 21.24 -2.66 -13.62
CA TYR A 85 20.00 -3.40 -13.42
C TYR A 85 19.98 -4.71 -14.21
N GLY A 86 19.49 -5.78 -13.57
CA GLY A 86 19.43 -7.12 -14.13
C GLY A 86 18.10 -7.49 -14.76
N ASP A 87 17.97 -8.76 -15.17
CA ASP A 87 16.76 -9.32 -15.81
C ASP A 87 15.71 -9.81 -14.77
N THR A 88 15.99 -9.69 -13.47
CA THR A 88 15.03 -10.01 -12.41
C THR A 88 14.20 -8.78 -12.09
N TYR A 89 12.88 -8.92 -12.25
CA TYR A 89 11.94 -7.84 -12.04
C TYR A 89 11.03 -8.10 -10.85
N VAL A 90 10.57 -7.03 -10.22
CA VAL A 90 9.50 -7.08 -9.23
C VAL A 90 8.34 -6.20 -9.68
N THR A 91 7.13 -6.66 -9.41
CA THR A 91 5.95 -5.80 -9.50
C THR A 91 5.73 -5.12 -8.16
N PHE A 92 5.15 -3.93 -8.18
CA PHE A 92 4.79 -3.20 -6.98
C PHE A 92 3.50 -2.42 -7.19
N GLY A 93 2.52 -2.66 -6.34
CA GLY A 93 1.20 -2.02 -6.39
C GLY A 93 0.61 -1.84 -5.01
N VAL A 94 -0.37 -0.95 -4.88
CA VAL A 94 -1.11 -0.69 -3.65
C VAL A 94 -2.56 -0.39 -3.95
N GLU A 95 -3.48 -0.86 -3.11
CA GLU A 95 -4.92 -0.64 -3.23
C GLU A 95 -5.53 -0.22 -1.89
N SER A 96 -6.60 0.61 -1.95
CA SER A 96 -7.42 0.99 -0.80
C SER A 96 -8.76 0.26 -0.79
N HIS A 97 -9.16 -0.27 0.37
CA HIS A 97 -10.44 -0.95 0.58
C HIS A 97 -11.21 -0.37 1.78
N ASN A 98 -11.33 0.97 1.84
CA ASN A 98 -11.84 1.72 2.98
C ASN A 98 -13.35 1.54 3.17
N HIS A 99 -14.18 1.98 2.22
CA HIS A 99 -15.64 1.93 2.28
C HIS A 99 -16.17 0.50 2.45
N PRO A 100 -15.71 -0.51 1.69
CA PRO A 100 -16.11 -1.89 1.91
C PRO A 100 -15.80 -2.39 3.32
N SER A 101 -14.65 -2.02 3.88
CA SER A 101 -14.22 -2.43 5.24
C SER A 101 -15.03 -1.76 6.35
N PHE A 102 -15.63 -0.60 6.12
CA PHE A 102 -16.56 0.01 7.06
C PHE A 102 -17.87 -0.79 7.11
N VAL A 103 -18.39 -1.24 5.97
CA VAL A 103 -19.66 -1.98 5.86
C VAL A 103 -19.52 -3.41 6.37
N ASP A 104 -18.51 -4.12 5.89
CA ASP A 104 -18.16 -5.48 6.32
C ASP A 104 -16.63 -5.59 6.47
N PRO A 105 -16.10 -5.42 7.69
CA PRO A 105 -14.65 -5.31 7.88
C PRO A 105 -13.88 -6.59 7.52
N PHE A 106 -14.52 -7.76 7.63
CA PHE A 106 -13.89 -9.02 7.26
C PHE A 106 -13.79 -9.20 5.73
N ASP A 107 -14.92 -9.15 5.04
CA ASP A 107 -14.96 -9.34 3.59
C ASP A 107 -14.30 -8.16 2.85
N GLY A 108 -14.55 -6.91 3.31
CA GLY A 108 -13.95 -5.73 2.70
C GLY A 108 -12.42 -5.74 2.75
N ALA A 109 -11.83 -6.10 3.88
CA ALA A 109 -10.37 -6.18 3.99
C ALA A 109 -9.79 -7.41 3.27
N ALA A 110 -10.49 -8.54 3.30
CA ALA A 110 -10.09 -9.76 2.60
C ALA A 110 -10.00 -9.56 1.08
N THR A 111 -10.99 -8.87 0.50
CA THR A 111 -11.05 -8.62 -0.95
C THR A 111 -10.04 -7.57 -1.42
N GLY A 112 -9.63 -6.64 -0.57
CA GLY A 112 -8.49 -5.76 -0.84
C GLY A 112 -7.17 -6.52 -1.02
N VAL A 113 -6.94 -7.57 -0.19
CA VAL A 113 -5.79 -8.48 -0.42
C VAL A 113 -5.93 -9.21 -1.74
N GLY A 114 -7.13 -9.69 -2.08
CA GLY A 114 -7.39 -10.42 -3.33
C GLY A 114 -7.16 -9.56 -4.57
N GLY A 115 -7.66 -8.32 -4.57
CA GLY A 115 -7.52 -7.36 -5.68
C GLY A 115 -6.06 -7.11 -6.03
N ILE A 116 -5.27 -6.65 -5.07
CA ILE A 116 -3.85 -6.30 -5.31
C ILE A 116 -2.98 -7.53 -5.67
N VAL A 117 -3.36 -8.73 -5.22
CA VAL A 117 -2.70 -9.97 -5.64
C VAL A 117 -3.03 -10.26 -7.11
N ARG A 118 -4.26 -10.06 -7.56
CA ARG A 118 -4.64 -10.24 -8.98
C ARG A 118 -3.99 -9.21 -9.89
N ASP A 119 -3.86 -7.94 -9.44
CA ASP A 119 -3.10 -6.91 -10.16
C ASP A 119 -1.64 -7.36 -10.37
N THR A 120 -1.03 -7.92 -9.32
CA THR A 120 0.32 -8.52 -9.40
C THR A 120 0.37 -9.65 -10.42
N MET A 121 -0.63 -10.53 -10.43
CA MET A 121 -0.72 -11.69 -11.34
C MET A 121 -0.95 -11.27 -12.80
N SER A 122 -1.70 -10.19 -13.05
CA SER A 122 -1.97 -9.68 -14.40
C SER A 122 -0.70 -9.23 -15.10
N MET A 123 0.32 -8.84 -14.32
CA MET A 123 1.65 -8.45 -14.83
C MET A 123 2.59 -9.66 -15.06
N GLY A 124 2.10 -10.88 -14.98
CA GLY A 124 2.92 -12.10 -15.14
C GLY A 124 3.85 -12.37 -13.95
N ALA A 125 3.55 -11.82 -12.78
CA ALA A 125 4.35 -11.95 -11.57
C ALA A 125 3.70 -12.89 -10.54
N TYR A 126 4.55 -13.59 -9.77
CA TYR A 126 4.13 -14.38 -8.62
C TYR A 126 4.21 -13.54 -7.35
N PRO A 127 3.11 -13.40 -6.57
CA PRO A 127 3.12 -12.59 -5.35
C PRO A 127 4.03 -13.19 -4.28
N ILE A 128 4.95 -12.38 -3.74
CA ILE A 128 5.96 -12.82 -2.76
C ILE A 128 5.90 -12.11 -1.42
N GLY A 129 5.13 -11.02 -1.31
CA GLY A 129 4.97 -10.28 -0.06
C GLY A 129 3.82 -9.28 -0.10
N LEU A 130 3.15 -9.14 1.05
CA LEU A 130 2.09 -8.16 1.31
C LEU A 130 2.50 -7.23 2.44
N LEU A 131 2.04 -5.97 2.37
CA LEU A 131 2.09 -5.02 3.47
C LEU A 131 0.68 -4.45 3.67
N ASP A 132 0.27 -4.27 4.94
CA ASP A 132 -0.99 -3.64 5.30
C ASP A 132 -0.76 -2.36 6.10
N SER A 133 -1.33 -1.25 5.65
CA SER A 133 -1.32 0.02 6.38
C SER A 133 -2.73 0.37 6.79
N LEU A 134 -2.99 0.34 8.11
CA LEU A 134 -4.30 0.32 8.71
C LEU A 134 -4.52 1.51 9.64
N TYR A 135 -5.69 2.17 9.53
CA TYR A 135 -5.99 3.36 10.31
C TYR A 135 -7.38 3.27 10.94
N PHE A 136 -7.46 3.47 12.27
CA PHE A 136 -8.69 3.29 13.02
C PHE A 136 -8.94 4.40 14.04
N GLY A 137 -10.18 4.51 14.48
CA GLY A 137 -10.55 5.24 15.69
C GLY A 137 -10.03 4.55 16.97
N GLY A 138 -10.13 5.25 18.09
CA GLY A 138 -9.66 4.74 19.38
C GLY A 138 -10.51 3.57 19.91
N PHE A 139 -9.93 2.80 20.85
CA PHE A 139 -10.58 1.65 21.48
C PHE A 139 -11.67 1.98 22.51
N ASP A 140 -11.96 3.26 22.76
CA ASP A 140 -13.04 3.69 23.63
C ASP A 140 -14.43 3.44 23.04
N ARG A 141 -14.53 3.19 21.72
CA ARG A 141 -15.77 2.86 21.00
C ARG A 141 -15.82 1.38 20.62
N GLU A 142 -16.95 0.72 20.90
CA GLU A 142 -17.19 -0.68 20.53
C GLU A 142 -17.11 -0.89 19.02
N ARG A 143 -17.58 0.09 18.22
CA ARG A 143 -17.53 0.03 16.76
C ARG A 143 -16.09 0.00 16.24
N SER A 144 -15.20 0.85 16.73
CA SER A 144 -13.80 0.89 16.32
C SER A 144 -13.08 -0.42 16.62
N ARG A 145 -13.39 -1.06 17.77
CA ARG A 145 -12.87 -2.41 18.09
C ARG A 145 -13.35 -3.45 17.08
N TYR A 146 -14.64 -3.47 16.78
CA TYR A 146 -15.23 -4.39 15.81
C TYR A 146 -14.59 -4.25 14.43
N LEU A 147 -14.41 -3.01 13.96
CA LEU A 147 -13.77 -2.73 12.68
C LEU A 147 -12.31 -3.22 12.67
N PHE A 148 -11.56 -2.92 13.72
CA PHE A 148 -10.17 -3.33 13.85
C PHE A 148 -10.00 -4.86 13.86
N GLU A 149 -10.76 -5.57 14.70
CA GLU A 149 -10.72 -7.04 14.77
C GLU A 149 -11.11 -7.67 13.44
N GLY A 150 -12.19 -7.19 12.81
CA GLY A 150 -12.70 -7.75 11.56
C GLY A 150 -11.74 -7.55 10.39
N VAL A 151 -11.13 -6.36 10.26
CA VAL A 151 -10.13 -6.05 9.22
C VAL A 151 -8.92 -6.97 9.35
N VAL A 152 -8.33 -7.04 10.55
CA VAL A 152 -7.15 -7.89 10.78
C VAL A 152 -7.48 -9.38 10.55
N GLU A 153 -8.68 -9.84 10.96
CA GLU A 153 -9.13 -11.20 10.69
C GLU A 153 -9.31 -11.46 9.20
N GLY A 154 -9.88 -10.52 8.44
CA GLY A 154 -10.09 -10.64 7.00
C GLY A 154 -8.76 -10.74 6.24
N ILE A 155 -7.80 -9.84 6.50
CA ILE A 155 -6.47 -9.86 5.90
C ILE A 155 -5.76 -11.18 6.23
N SER A 156 -5.75 -11.59 7.52
CA SER A 156 -5.07 -12.82 7.92
C SER A 156 -5.69 -14.05 7.29
N HIS A 157 -7.02 -14.12 7.25
CA HIS A 157 -7.73 -15.24 6.64
C HIS A 157 -7.39 -15.39 5.16
N TYR A 158 -7.47 -14.30 4.42
CA TYR A 158 -7.23 -14.33 2.97
C TYR A 158 -5.76 -14.60 2.65
N GLY A 159 -4.83 -13.80 3.15
CA GLY A 159 -3.39 -13.92 2.90
C GLY A 159 -2.83 -15.29 3.30
N ASN A 160 -3.19 -15.78 4.50
CA ASN A 160 -2.75 -17.09 4.97
C ASN A 160 -3.28 -18.23 4.09
N CYS A 161 -4.53 -18.15 3.61
CA CYS A 161 -5.12 -19.19 2.76
C CYS A 161 -4.52 -19.24 1.35
N ILE A 162 -4.20 -18.09 0.76
CA ILE A 162 -3.55 -18.03 -0.56
C ILE A 162 -2.07 -18.37 -0.50
N GLY A 163 -1.45 -18.30 0.69
CA GLY A 163 -0.05 -18.61 0.90
C GLY A 163 0.89 -17.51 0.40
N VAL A 164 0.50 -16.25 0.52
CA VAL A 164 1.34 -15.08 0.32
C VAL A 164 1.63 -14.47 1.69
N PRO A 165 2.92 -14.24 2.08
CA PRO A 165 3.24 -13.76 3.41
C PRO A 165 2.90 -12.27 3.55
N THR A 166 2.25 -11.88 4.67
CA THR A 166 2.14 -10.46 5.07
C THR A 166 3.36 -10.13 5.93
N VAL A 167 4.28 -9.36 5.37
CA VAL A 167 5.63 -9.19 5.91
C VAL A 167 5.86 -7.88 6.67
N GLY A 168 4.97 -6.91 6.50
CA GLY A 168 5.08 -5.59 7.13
C GLY A 168 3.81 -4.76 6.98
N GLY A 169 3.94 -3.48 7.23
CA GLY A 169 2.86 -2.50 7.23
C GLY A 169 2.85 -1.64 8.47
N SER A 170 1.79 -0.87 8.67
CA SER A 170 1.65 0.03 9.83
C SER A 170 0.24 0.01 10.40
N VAL A 171 0.11 0.42 11.66
CA VAL A 171 -1.20 0.62 12.31
C VAL A 171 -1.19 1.91 13.10
N ALA A 172 -2.02 2.87 12.72
CA ALA A 172 -2.16 4.14 13.41
C ALA A 172 -3.60 4.39 13.89
N PHE A 173 -3.73 5.22 14.92
CA PHE A 173 -5.01 5.54 15.53
C PHE A 173 -5.22 7.05 15.59
N HIS A 174 -6.38 7.50 15.10
CA HIS A 174 -6.79 8.90 15.18
C HIS A 174 -8.30 9.00 15.22
N GLY A 175 -8.84 9.94 16.02
CA GLY A 175 -10.29 10.12 16.17
C GLY A 175 -11.06 10.38 14.87
N GLY A 176 -10.40 10.91 13.85
CA GLY A 176 -11.00 11.12 12.52
C GLY A 176 -11.38 9.83 11.77
N TYR A 177 -10.88 8.67 12.18
CA TYR A 177 -11.21 7.37 11.56
C TYR A 177 -12.32 6.60 12.27
N GLU A 178 -12.98 7.18 13.28
CA GLU A 178 -14.03 6.49 14.04
C GLU A 178 -15.23 6.08 13.16
N GLY A 179 -15.54 6.90 12.16
CA GLY A 179 -16.63 6.66 11.21
C GLY A 179 -16.17 6.12 9.84
N ASN A 180 -14.86 6.05 9.59
CA ASN A 180 -14.32 5.57 8.33
C ASN A 180 -12.88 5.06 8.53
N PRO A 181 -12.67 3.75 8.74
CA PRO A 181 -11.35 3.16 8.83
C PRO A 181 -10.67 3.16 7.46
N LEU A 182 -9.34 3.21 7.41
CA LEU A 182 -8.62 3.02 6.17
C LEU A 182 -7.91 1.66 6.17
N VAL A 183 -8.00 0.98 5.04
CA VAL A 183 -7.36 -0.31 4.77
C VAL A 183 -6.62 -0.19 3.45
N ASN A 184 -5.29 -0.09 3.53
CA ASN A 184 -4.43 0.03 2.36
C ASN A 184 -3.51 -1.19 2.33
N VAL A 185 -3.51 -1.92 1.22
CA VAL A 185 -2.71 -3.15 1.06
C VAL A 185 -1.80 -3.00 -0.14
N ALA A 186 -0.49 -3.21 0.06
CA ALA A 186 0.48 -3.28 -1.02
C ALA A 186 0.93 -4.72 -1.27
N CYS A 187 1.23 -5.03 -2.52
CA CYS A 187 1.74 -6.33 -2.93
C CYS A 187 3.02 -6.19 -3.76
N VAL A 188 3.96 -7.07 -3.48
CA VAL A 188 5.18 -7.25 -4.29
C VAL A 188 5.13 -8.61 -4.95
N GLY A 189 5.33 -8.65 -6.26
CA GLY A 189 5.48 -9.87 -7.05
C GLY A 189 6.86 -10.02 -7.64
N LEU A 190 7.19 -11.22 -8.08
CA LEU A 190 8.45 -11.55 -8.73
C LEU A 190 8.21 -12.04 -10.16
N THR A 191 8.92 -11.46 -11.12
CA THR A 191 8.85 -11.81 -12.54
C THR A 191 10.21 -11.60 -13.22
N ASN A 192 10.26 -11.69 -14.52
CA ASN A 192 11.43 -11.38 -15.36
C ASN A 192 10.97 -10.96 -16.76
N GLU A 193 11.91 -10.54 -17.63
CA GLU A 193 11.61 -10.06 -18.97
C GLU A 193 10.76 -11.06 -19.80
N ASP A 194 11.07 -12.37 -19.74
CA ASP A 194 10.40 -13.41 -20.53
C ASP A 194 8.96 -13.69 -20.10
N ARG A 195 8.60 -13.34 -18.84
CA ARG A 195 7.30 -13.62 -18.24
C ARG A 195 6.37 -12.40 -18.21
N LEU A 196 6.90 -11.21 -18.48
CA LEU A 196 6.18 -9.95 -18.36
C LEU A 196 4.94 -9.92 -19.26
N VAL A 197 3.79 -9.65 -18.66
CA VAL A 197 2.51 -9.41 -19.33
C VAL A 197 2.04 -8.01 -18.94
N THR A 198 1.31 -7.35 -19.80
CA THR A 198 0.71 -6.03 -19.53
C THR A 198 -0.79 -6.03 -19.80
N ALA A 199 -1.50 -5.06 -19.24
CA ALA A 199 -2.94 -4.90 -19.46
C ALA A 199 -3.26 -4.20 -20.80
N THR A 200 -2.53 -4.53 -21.86
CA THR A 200 -2.65 -3.89 -23.19
C THR A 200 -2.95 -4.92 -24.28
N ALA A 201 -4.16 -4.88 -24.84
CA ALA A 201 -4.56 -5.80 -25.91
C ALA A 201 -3.64 -5.68 -27.14
N GLN A 202 -3.28 -6.83 -27.73
CA GLN A 202 -2.23 -6.94 -28.74
C GLN A 202 -2.76 -6.97 -30.17
N GLU A 203 -3.68 -7.89 -30.49
CA GLU A 203 -4.06 -8.16 -31.87
C GLU A 203 -5.57 -8.44 -32.08
N PRO A 204 -6.20 -7.82 -33.09
CA PRO A 204 -7.56 -8.19 -33.48
C PRO A 204 -7.67 -9.67 -33.88
N GLY A 205 -8.73 -10.32 -33.41
CA GLY A 205 -8.98 -11.75 -33.64
C GLY A 205 -8.57 -12.64 -32.49
N ASN A 206 -7.73 -12.16 -31.57
CA ASN A 206 -7.46 -12.82 -30.28
C ASN A 206 -8.76 -12.89 -29.48
N LYS A 207 -8.85 -13.92 -28.62
CA LYS A 207 -10.04 -14.18 -27.80
C LYS A 207 -9.87 -13.55 -26.43
N LEU A 208 -10.98 -13.02 -25.91
CA LEU A 208 -11.09 -12.62 -24.52
C LEU A 208 -11.66 -13.81 -23.76
N VAL A 209 -10.91 -14.29 -22.78
CA VAL A 209 -11.20 -15.50 -22.00
C VAL A 209 -11.28 -15.14 -20.53
N LEU A 210 -12.44 -15.37 -19.92
CA LEU A 210 -12.67 -15.21 -18.50
C LEU A 210 -12.35 -16.51 -17.78
N VAL A 211 -11.42 -16.46 -16.81
CA VAL A 211 -11.06 -17.62 -15.97
C VAL A 211 -11.27 -17.26 -14.49
N GLY A 212 -11.79 -18.20 -13.73
CA GLY A 212 -11.99 -18.02 -12.28
C GLY A 212 -13.38 -18.41 -11.81
N ASN A 213 -13.86 -17.72 -10.77
CA ASN A 213 -15.19 -17.93 -10.18
C ASN A 213 -16.32 -17.51 -11.12
N GLY A 214 -17.52 -18.08 -10.93
CA GLY A 214 -18.72 -17.66 -11.65
C GLY A 214 -19.18 -16.27 -11.22
N THR A 215 -19.60 -15.43 -12.17
CA THR A 215 -20.15 -14.10 -11.91
C THR A 215 -21.41 -14.18 -11.05
N GLY A 216 -21.45 -13.45 -9.95
CA GLY A 216 -22.59 -13.30 -9.04
C GLY A 216 -23.11 -11.86 -9.00
N ARG A 217 -23.89 -11.51 -7.95
CA ARG A 217 -24.45 -10.17 -7.71
C ARG A 217 -23.76 -9.45 -6.54
N ASP A 218 -22.55 -9.81 -6.23
CA ASP A 218 -21.70 -9.17 -5.24
C ASP A 218 -20.88 -8.02 -5.86
N GLY A 219 -20.60 -6.99 -5.06
CA GLY A 219 -19.86 -5.82 -5.51
C GLY A 219 -20.59 -4.98 -6.58
N LEU A 220 -21.92 -5.06 -6.66
CA LEU A 220 -22.67 -4.29 -7.64
C LEU A 220 -22.62 -2.79 -7.32
N GLY A 221 -21.97 -2.01 -8.20
CA GLY A 221 -21.80 -0.57 -8.02
C GLY A 221 -20.78 -0.21 -6.94
N GLY A 222 -19.82 -1.08 -6.64
CA GLY A 222 -18.77 -0.84 -5.66
C GLY A 222 -17.97 0.43 -5.94
N ALA A 223 -17.57 0.67 -7.18
CA ALA A 223 -16.86 1.87 -7.59
C ALA A 223 -17.67 3.16 -7.37
N SER A 224 -18.97 3.15 -7.64
CA SER A 224 -19.85 4.29 -7.35
C SER A 224 -20.03 4.50 -5.85
N PHE A 225 -20.19 3.44 -5.07
CA PHE A 225 -20.27 3.49 -3.62
C PHE A 225 -18.99 4.06 -2.99
N ALA A 226 -17.82 3.68 -3.47
CA ALA A 226 -16.53 4.20 -3.02
C ALA A 226 -16.30 5.68 -3.37
N SER A 227 -17.21 6.30 -4.12
CA SER A 227 -17.16 7.72 -4.53
C SER A 227 -18.20 8.59 -3.81
N GLU A 228 -18.77 8.12 -2.69
CA GLU A 228 -19.78 8.83 -1.89
C GLU A 228 -19.39 8.88 -0.40
N ASP A 229 -19.82 9.94 0.30
CA ASP A 229 -19.65 10.02 1.76
C ASP A 229 -20.43 8.90 2.47
N LEU A 230 -19.85 8.30 3.52
CA LEU A 230 -20.49 7.23 4.29
C LEU A 230 -21.69 7.73 5.09
N ALA A 231 -22.85 7.15 4.83
CA ALA A 231 -24.10 7.44 5.55
C ALA A 231 -24.21 6.62 6.87
N GLU A 232 -25.07 7.08 7.81
CA GLU A 232 -25.30 6.36 9.08
C GLU A 232 -25.82 4.93 8.91
N ASP A 233 -26.49 4.61 7.81
CA ASP A 233 -27.13 3.34 7.48
C ASP A 233 -26.40 2.53 6.40
N ALA A 234 -25.20 2.96 6.00
CA ALA A 234 -24.35 2.30 4.99
C ALA A 234 -24.18 0.79 5.24
N GLU A 235 -24.06 0.34 6.50
CA GLU A 235 -23.96 -1.07 6.86
C GLU A 235 -25.13 -1.94 6.37
N THR A 236 -26.30 -1.35 6.18
CA THR A 236 -27.51 -2.06 5.77
C THR A 236 -27.92 -1.80 4.34
N GLU A 237 -27.74 -0.58 3.85
CA GLU A 237 -28.17 -0.17 2.51
C GLU A 237 -27.12 -0.52 1.46
N ASP A 238 -25.82 -0.37 1.77
CA ASP A 238 -24.73 -0.55 0.82
C ASP A 238 -24.07 -1.94 0.87
N ARG A 239 -24.58 -2.85 1.71
CA ARG A 239 -24.05 -4.23 1.77
C ARG A 239 -24.00 -4.96 0.42
N PRO A 240 -24.90 -4.75 -0.56
CA PRO A 240 -24.78 -5.34 -1.89
C PRO A 240 -23.57 -4.86 -2.71
N ALA A 241 -23.02 -3.68 -2.37
CA ALA A 241 -21.81 -3.14 -3.01
C ALA A 241 -20.52 -3.76 -2.45
N VAL A 242 -20.58 -4.50 -1.33
CA VAL A 242 -19.42 -5.20 -0.77
C VAL A 242 -19.15 -6.49 -1.55
N GLN A 243 -17.90 -6.68 -1.86
CA GLN A 243 -17.38 -7.91 -2.48
C GLN A 243 -17.28 -9.03 -1.43
N VAL A 244 -17.29 -10.28 -1.87
CA VAL A 244 -17.13 -11.47 -1.00
C VAL A 244 -15.94 -12.28 -1.48
N GLY A 245 -14.95 -12.51 -0.60
CA GLY A 245 -13.72 -13.21 -0.95
C GLY A 245 -13.83 -14.73 -0.83
N ASP A 246 -13.23 -15.45 -1.80
CA ASP A 246 -13.00 -16.91 -1.76
C ASP A 246 -11.49 -17.21 -1.90
N PRO A 247 -10.71 -17.14 -0.82
CA PRO A 247 -9.25 -17.33 -0.89
C PRO A 247 -8.84 -18.73 -1.39
N TYR A 248 -9.73 -19.72 -1.32
CA TYR A 248 -9.44 -21.02 -1.91
C TYR A 248 -9.51 -20.98 -3.45
N ALA A 249 -10.47 -20.27 -4.01
CA ALA A 249 -10.52 -20.03 -5.45
C ALA A 249 -9.34 -19.19 -5.92
N GLU A 250 -8.98 -18.13 -5.16
CA GLU A 250 -7.81 -17.28 -5.44
C GLU A 250 -6.52 -18.09 -5.48
N LYS A 251 -6.29 -18.97 -4.48
CA LYS A 251 -5.11 -19.86 -4.50
C LYS A 251 -5.02 -20.71 -5.77
N ARG A 252 -6.15 -21.24 -6.24
CA ARG A 252 -6.19 -22.03 -7.49
C ARG A 252 -5.95 -21.15 -8.72
N LEU A 253 -6.47 -19.91 -8.67
CA LEU A 253 -6.27 -18.93 -9.74
C LEU A 253 -4.80 -18.52 -9.86
N ILE A 254 -4.10 -18.27 -8.74
CA ILE A 254 -2.65 -18.03 -8.71
C ILE A 254 -1.89 -19.18 -9.40
N GLU A 255 -2.17 -20.43 -9.03
CA GLU A 255 -1.48 -21.59 -9.60
C GLU A 255 -1.82 -21.80 -11.10
N CYS A 256 -3.06 -21.47 -11.48
CA CYS A 256 -3.49 -21.52 -12.89
C CYS A 256 -2.77 -20.43 -13.70
N ASN A 257 -2.74 -19.20 -13.21
CA ASN A 257 -2.05 -18.08 -13.85
C ASN A 257 -0.57 -18.40 -14.09
N GLU A 258 0.13 -18.92 -13.06
CA GLU A 258 1.52 -19.38 -13.23
C GLU A 258 1.70 -20.37 -14.37
N ALA A 259 0.78 -21.38 -14.46
CA ALA A 259 0.84 -22.36 -15.54
C ALA A 259 0.54 -21.74 -16.92
N LEU A 260 -0.34 -20.74 -16.99
CA LEU A 260 -0.66 -20.02 -18.23
C LEU A 260 0.54 -19.19 -18.71
N ILE A 261 1.22 -18.48 -17.80
CA ILE A 261 2.40 -17.68 -18.08
C ILE A 261 3.59 -18.58 -18.46
N ASP A 262 3.85 -19.66 -17.71
CA ASP A 262 4.94 -20.61 -18.01
C ASP A 262 4.82 -21.27 -19.40
N GLU A 263 3.61 -21.41 -19.91
CA GLU A 263 3.36 -21.97 -21.26
C GLU A 263 3.24 -20.89 -22.36
N ASP A 264 3.46 -19.59 -22.06
CA ASP A 264 3.35 -18.44 -22.97
C ASP A 264 1.98 -18.37 -23.70
N LEU A 265 0.90 -18.60 -22.94
CA LEU A 265 -0.47 -18.65 -23.49
C LEU A 265 -1.21 -17.32 -23.44
N VAL A 266 -0.74 -16.38 -22.61
CA VAL A 266 -1.37 -15.08 -22.35
C VAL A 266 -0.69 -13.99 -23.18
N ARG A 267 -1.49 -13.14 -23.86
CA ARG A 267 -1.01 -11.99 -24.63
C ARG A 267 -1.15 -10.69 -23.85
N SER A 268 -2.25 -10.54 -23.13
CA SER A 268 -2.49 -9.50 -22.15
C SER A 268 -3.45 -10.03 -21.08
N ALA A 269 -3.44 -9.40 -19.91
CA ALA A 269 -4.25 -9.81 -18.78
C ALA A 269 -4.73 -8.61 -17.98
N ARG A 270 -5.91 -8.74 -17.35
CA ARG A 270 -6.42 -7.79 -16.39
C ARG A 270 -7.28 -8.49 -15.34
N ASP A 271 -7.22 -8.04 -14.10
CA ASP A 271 -8.14 -8.48 -13.06
C ASP A 271 -9.57 -7.93 -13.30
N LEU A 272 -10.54 -8.41 -12.56
CA LEU A 272 -11.89 -7.88 -12.53
C LEU A 272 -12.15 -7.21 -11.18
N GLY A 273 -11.51 -6.05 -10.97
CA GLY A 273 -11.72 -5.17 -9.83
C GLY A 273 -12.90 -4.23 -10.04
N ALA A 274 -12.68 -2.93 -9.85
CA ALA A 274 -13.67 -1.87 -10.00
C ALA A 274 -14.35 -1.89 -11.38
N ALA A 275 -15.68 -1.67 -11.42
CA ALA A 275 -16.53 -1.77 -12.61
C ALA A 275 -16.55 -3.17 -13.27
N GLY A 276 -16.04 -4.21 -12.62
CA GLY A 276 -16.17 -5.61 -12.99
C GLY A 276 -15.69 -5.95 -14.41
N LEU A 277 -16.45 -6.81 -15.11
CA LEU A 277 -16.13 -7.23 -16.48
C LEU A 277 -16.11 -6.05 -17.46
N GLY A 278 -17.02 -5.10 -17.28
CA GLY A 278 -17.11 -3.92 -18.14
C GLY A 278 -15.87 -3.07 -18.08
N GLY A 279 -15.33 -2.82 -16.88
CA GLY A 279 -14.07 -2.13 -16.65
C GLY A 279 -12.90 -2.90 -17.25
N ALA A 280 -12.65 -4.10 -16.75
CA ALA A 280 -11.51 -4.93 -17.15
C ALA A 280 -11.39 -5.08 -18.67
N SER A 281 -12.47 -5.48 -19.37
CA SER A 281 -12.41 -5.76 -20.79
C SER A 281 -12.40 -4.51 -21.70
N SER A 282 -13.02 -3.39 -21.25
CA SER A 282 -12.98 -2.15 -22.05
C SER A 282 -11.64 -1.44 -21.94
N GLU A 283 -11.05 -1.36 -20.75
CA GLU A 283 -9.76 -0.72 -20.51
C GLU A 283 -8.61 -1.50 -21.16
N LEU A 284 -8.64 -2.84 -21.10
CA LEU A 284 -7.64 -3.70 -21.75
C LEU A 284 -7.55 -3.42 -23.24
N VAL A 285 -8.70 -3.29 -23.93
CA VAL A 285 -8.69 -3.02 -25.37
C VAL A 285 -8.45 -1.53 -25.69
N ALA A 286 -8.90 -0.60 -24.81
CA ALA A 286 -8.65 0.83 -24.97
C ALA A 286 -7.16 1.15 -24.97
N LYS A 287 -6.39 0.58 -24.03
CA LYS A 287 -4.92 0.73 -23.96
C LYS A 287 -4.22 0.24 -25.22
N GLY A 288 -4.73 -0.80 -25.86
CA GLY A 288 -4.24 -1.30 -27.14
C GLY A 288 -4.66 -0.45 -28.37
N GLY A 289 -5.49 0.57 -28.16
CA GLY A 289 -6.09 1.34 -29.26
C GLY A 289 -7.04 0.49 -30.10
N LEU A 290 -7.65 -0.54 -29.49
CA LEU A 290 -8.50 -1.55 -30.10
C LEU A 290 -9.92 -1.48 -29.52
N GLY A 291 -10.79 -2.35 -29.99
CA GLY A 291 -12.12 -2.57 -29.43
C GLY A 291 -12.36 -4.05 -29.17
N ALA A 292 -13.55 -4.38 -28.73
CA ALA A 292 -13.96 -5.76 -28.49
C ALA A 292 -15.40 -6.03 -28.93
N ARG A 293 -15.69 -7.31 -29.16
CA ARG A 293 -17.06 -7.80 -29.24
C ARG A 293 -17.27 -8.85 -28.16
N ILE A 294 -18.11 -8.54 -27.20
CA ILE A 294 -18.38 -9.35 -26.02
C ILE A 294 -19.77 -10.00 -26.13
N ASP A 295 -19.85 -11.28 -25.89
CA ASP A 295 -21.07 -12.06 -25.73
C ASP A 295 -21.33 -12.28 -24.23
N LEU A 296 -22.24 -11.51 -23.65
CA LEU A 296 -22.55 -11.59 -22.22
C LEU A 296 -23.26 -12.89 -21.84
N ASP A 297 -23.93 -13.55 -22.76
CA ASP A 297 -24.55 -14.86 -22.52
C ASP A 297 -23.50 -15.98 -22.36
N ALA A 298 -22.28 -15.78 -22.86
CA ALA A 298 -21.16 -16.70 -22.73
C ALA A 298 -20.46 -16.63 -21.37
N VAL A 299 -20.67 -15.56 -20.59
CA VAL A 299 -20.07 -15.37 -19.27
C VAL A 299 -20.61 -16.42 -18.30
N HIS A 300 -19.74 -17.21 -17.67
CA HIS A 300 -20.18 -18.19 -16.68
C HIS A 300 -20.64 -17.51 -15.39
N GLN A 301 -21.82 -17.90 -14.93
CA GLN A 301 -22.54 -17.28 -13.83
C GLN A 301 -22.79 -18.30 -12.72
N ARG A 302 -22.71 -17.86 -11.47
CA ARG A 302 -23.11 -18.66 -10.29
C ARG A 302 -24.55 -18.41 -9.85
N GLU A 303 -25.20 -17.38 -10.39
CA GLU A 303 -26.57 -17.02 -10.07
C GLU A 303 -27.42 -16.99 -11.34
N PRO A 304 -28.67 -17.47 -11.28
CA PRO A 304 -29.57 -17.50 -12.44
C PRO A 304 -30.16 -16.09 -12.72
N ASN A 305 -30.58 -15.89 -13.96
CA ASN A 305 -31.35 -14.74 -14.41
C ASN A 305 -30.63 -13.37 -14.15
N MET A 306 -29.34 -13.32 -14.33
CA MET A 306 -28.62 -12.04 -14.35
C MET A 306 -28.93 -11.27 -15.62
N ASN A 307 -29.08 -9.94 -15.50
CA ASN A 307 -29.24 -9.04 -16.63
C ASN A 307 -27.88 -8.53 -17.13
N ALA A 308 -27.85 -7.82 -18.25
CA ALA A 308 -26.63 -7.31 -18.86
C ALA A 308 -25.82 -6.40 -17.93
N THR A 309 -26.48 -5.51 -17.19
CA THR A 309 -25.83 -4.59 -16.25
C THR A 309 -25.23 -5.35 -15.08
N GLU A 310 -25.93 -6.31 -14.50
CA GLU A 310 -25.40 -7.14 -13.42
C GLU A 310 -24.17 -7.96 -13.86
N ILE A 311 -24.16 -8.48 -15.10
CA ILE A 311 -23.01 -9.24 -15.63
C ILE A 311 -21.80 -8.33 -15.87
N LEU A 312 -22.02 -7.11 -16.39
CA LEU A 312 -20.97 -6.15 -16.69
C LEU A 312 -20.34 -5.56 -15.43
N LEU A 313 -21.15 -5.23 -14.42
CA LEU A 313 -20.74 -4.42 -13.28
C LEU A 313 -20.56 -5.20 -11.97
N ALA A 314 -20.84 -6.50 -11.94
CA ALA A 314 -20.54 -7.31 -10.76
C ALA A 314 -19.03 -7.40 -10.56
N GLU A 315 -18.58 -7.04 -9.35
CA GLU A 315 -17.19 -7.12 -8.93
C GLU A 315 -16.90 -8.43 -8.18
N SER A 316 -17.56 -9.53 -8.64
CA SER A 316 -17.31 -10.88 -8.10
C SER A 316 -15.82 -11.19 -8.21
N GLN A 317 -15.24 -11.54 -7.09
CA GLN A 317 -13.80 -11.72 -6.92
C GLN A 317 -13.29 -13.02 -7.57
N GLU A 318 -11.98 -13.20 -7.58
CA GLU A 318 -11.27 -14.39 -8.09
C GLU A 318 -11.54 -14.67 -9.56
N ARG A 319 -11.47 -13.61 -10.38
CA ARG A 319 -11.65 -13.68 -11.84
C ARG A 319 -10.57 -12.89 -12.56
N MET A 320 -10.09 -13.40 -13.69
CA MET A 320 -9.14 -12.74 -14.58
C MET A 320 -9.67 -12.75 -16.01
N CYS A 321 -9.47 -11.65 -16.74
CA CYS A 321 -9.72 -11.51 -18.17
C CYS A 321 -8.39 -11.61 -18.91
N TYR A 322 -8.24 -12.62 -19.75
CA TYR A 322 -7.05 -12.86 -20.56
C TYR A 322 -7.32 -12.63 -22.04
N GLU A 323 -6.40 -11.98 -22.73
CA GLU A 323 -6.30 -12.06 -24.19
C GLU A 323 -5.46 -13.28 -24.57
N VAL A 324 -6.02 -14.15 -25.41
CA VAL A 324 -5.46 -15.44 -25.80
C VAL A 324 -5.52 -15.61 -27.31
N ALA A 325 -4.44 -16.11 -27.90
CA ALA A 325 -4.46 -16.45 -29.34
C ALA A 325 -5.51 -17.57 -29.62
N PRO A 326 -6.24 -17.55 -30.76
CA PRO A 326 -7.31 -18.51 -31.03
C PRO A 326 -6.88 -19.98 -30.95
N ASP A 327 -5.62 -20.27 -31.31
CA ASP A 327 -5.07 -21.63 -31.29
C ASP A 327 -4.74 -22.14 -29.87
N ASP A 328 -4.62 -21.24 -28.89
CA ASP A 328 -4.23 -21.53 -27.52
C ASP A 328 -5.44 -21.71 -26.56
N VAL A 329 -6.64 -21.30 -26.99
CA VAL A 329 -7.87 -21.30 -26.16
C VAL A 329 -8.17 -22.67 -25.56
N GLU A 330 -8.04 -23.78 -26.34
CA GLU A 330 -8.30 -25.13 -25.83
C GLU A 330 -7.31 -25.49 -24.69
N ARG A 331 -6.04 -25.05 -24.80
CA ARG A 331 -5.05 -25.28 -23.76
C ARG A 331 -5.31 -24.49 -22.49
N VAL A 332 -5.76 -23.23 -22.62
CA VAL A 332 -6.21 -22.40 -21.48
C VAL A 332 -7.36 -23.08 -20.75
N ALA A 333 -8.37 -23.57 -21.49
CA ALA A 333 -9.51 -24.28 -20.90
C ALA A 333 -9.09 -25.57 -20.17
N ASP A 334 -8.18 -26.36 -20.73
CA ASP A 334 -7.63 -27.56 -20.11
C ASP A 334 -6.89 -27.24 -18.78
N LEU A 335 -6.17 -26.11 -18.71
CA LEU A 335 -5.50 -25.68 -17.49
C LEU A 335 -6.51 -25.20 -16.45
N ALA A 336 -7.50 -24.39 -16.84
CA ALA A 336 -8.55 -23.96 -15.93
C ALA A 336 -9.32 -25.17 -15.34
N GLU A 337 -9.68 -26.20 -16.16
CA GLU A 337 -10.28 -27.44 -15.69
C GLU A 337 -9.37 -28.20 -14.72
N ARG A 338 -8.06 -28.24 -14.99
CA ARG A 338 -7.07 -28.89 -14.09
C ARG A 338 -7.06 -28.27 -12.70
N PHE A 339 -7.24 -26.95 -12.61
CA PHE A 339 -7.29 -26.22 -11.35
C PHE A 339 -8.72 -26.05 -10.79
N ASP A 340 -9.72 -26.70 -11.39
CA ASP A 340 -11.13 -26.65 -11.00
C ASP A 340 -11.68 -25.20 -10.99
N LEU A 341 -11.37 -24.45 -12.05
CA LEU A 341 -11.82 -23.08 -12.30
C LEU A 341 -12.77 -23.02 -13.49
N GLY A 342 -13.71 -22.06 -13.46
CA GLY A 342 -14.51 -21.71 -14.62
C GLY A 342 -13.65 -21.14 -15.75
N CYS A 343 -14.03 -21.40 -17.00
CA CYS A 343 -13.38 -20.83 -18.17
C CYS A 343 -14.43 -20.58 -19.26
N SER A 344 -14.48 -19.35 -19.76
CA SER A 344 -15.41 -18.94 -20.83
C SER A 344 -14.72 -18.07 -21.86
N VAL A 345 -14.88 -18.39 -23.14
CA VAL A 345 -14.56 -17.44 -24.22
C VAL A 345 -15.70 -16.45 -24.30
N ILE A 346 -15.49 -15.24 -23.80
CA ILE A 346 -16.51 -14.20 -23.69
C ILE A 346 -16.55 -13.25 -24.88
N GLY A 347 -15.54 -13.28 -25.76
CA GLY A 347 -15.49 -12.37 -26.89
C GLY A 347 -14.20 -12.44 -27.67
N GLU A 348 -14.01 -11.42 -28.49
CA GLU A 348 -12.81 -11.24 -29.31
C GLU A 348 -12.39 -9.77 -29.41
N VAL A 349 -11.08 -9.54 -29.52
CA VAL A 349 -10.49 -8.22 -29.82
C VAL A 349 -10.77 -7.85 -31.27
N THR A 350 -11.12 -6.59 -31.52
CA THR A 350 -11.48 -6.05 -32.84
C THR A 350 -10.82 -4.72 -33.12
N ASP A 351 -10.88 -4.25 -34.38
CA ASP A 351 -10.47 -2.88 -34.79
C ASP A 351 -11.58 -1.83 -34.59
N GLY A 352 -12.74 -2.22 -34.01
CA GLY A 352 -13.94 -1.37 -33.92
C GLY A 352 -14.17 -0.77 -32.54
N ASN A 353 -15.44 -0.49 -32.25
CA ASN A 353 -15.88 -0.08 -30.91
C ASN A 353 -15.82 -1.27 -29.91
N TYR A 354 -15.97 -0.94 -28.64
CA TYR A 354 -16.32 -1.90 -27.61
C TYR A 354 -17.83 -2.17 -27.69
N VAL A 355 -18.19 -3.40 -28.05
CA VAL A 355 -19.56 -3.81 -28.30
C VAL A 355 -19.94 -5.00 -27.43
N CYS A 356 -21.02 -4.87 -26.64
CA CYS A 356 -21.58 -5.99 -25.87
C CYS A 356 -22.95 -6.39 -26.42
N GLU A 357 -23.15 -7.70 -26.57
CA GLU A 357 -24.40 -8.32 -27.01
C GLU A 357 -24.99 -9.19 -25.91
N PHE A 358 -26.31 -9.20 -25.78
CA PHE A 358 -27.02 -9.98 -24.78
C PHE A 358 -28.39 -10.45 -25.30
N ALA A 359 -28.67 -11.76 -25.23
CA ALA A 359 -29.94 -12.34 -25.63
C ALA A 359 -30.96 -12.56 -24.48
N GLY A 360 -30.47 -12.50 -23.22
CA GLY A 360 -31.28 -12.72 -22.03
C GLY A 360 -32.40 -11.70 -21.75
N GLY A 361 -32.35 -10.51 -22.41
CA GLY A 361 -33.31 -9.40 -22.29
C GLY A 361 -33.11 -8.52 -21.06
N ALA A 362 -33.24 -7.19 -21.25
CA ALA A 362 -32.96 -6.16 -20.22
C ALA A 362 -33.83 -6.27 -18.94
N ASP A 363 -34.92 -7.03 -18.95
CA ASP A 363 -35.91 -7.09 -17.86
C ASP A 363 -35.84 -8.41 -17.03
N GLY A 364 -34.81 -9.26 -17.24
CA GLY A 364 -34.68 -10.54 -16.49
C GLY A 364 -35.83 -11.56 -16.70
N GLU A 365 -36.71 -11.31 -17.64
CA GLU A 365 -37.85 -12.18 -17.96
C GLU A 365 -37.58 -13.28 -19.00
N GLY A 366 -36.28 -13.44 -19.38
CA GLY A 366 -35.85 -14.51 -20.29
C GLY A 366 -35.58 -15.79 -19.52
N GLY A 367 -36.59 -16.60 -19.29
CA GLY A 367 -36.37 -17.95 -18.81
C GLY A 367 -35.61 -18.76 -19.85
N ALA A 368 -34.36 -19.15 -19.56
CA ALA A 368 -33.65 -20.16 -20.32
C ALA A 368 -34.44 -21.48 -20.27
N ASP A 369 -34.62 -22.13 -21.39
CA ASP A 369 -35.07 -23.49 -21.43
C ASP A 369 -34.06 -24.42 -20.74
N ALA A 370 -34.45 -25.62 -20.35
CA ALA A 370 -33.62 -26.57 -19.60
C ALA A 370 -32.26 -26.92 -20.26
N ASP A 371 -32.02 -26.45 -21.46
CA ASP A 371 -30.75 -26.59 -22.22
C ASP A 371 -29.93 -25.30 -22.30
N GLY A 372 -30.29 -24.18 -21.59
CA GLY A 372 -29.52 -22.93 -21.54
C GLY A 372 -29.56 -22.07 -22.82
N ALA A 373 -30.36 -22.40 -23.82
CA ALA A 373 -30.49 -21.62 -25.04
C ALA A 373 -31.68 -20.64 -24.95
N THR A 374 -31.42 -19.35 -25.14
CA THR A 374 -32.48 -18.38 -25.36
C THR A 374 -32.90 -18.37 -26.82
N ASP A 375 -34.19 -18.42 -27.09
CA ASP A 375 -34.75 -18.40 -28.46
C ASP A 375 -34.88 -16.96 -29.01
N ARG A 376 -34.05 -16.02 -28.47
CA ARG A 376 -34.02 -14.60 -28.86
C ARG A 376 -32.72 -14.27 -29.61
N ASP A 377 -32.81 -13.43 -30.63
CA ASP A 377 -31.63 -12.83 -31.25
C ASP A 377 -30.97 -11.88 -30.24
N PRO A 378 -29.62 -11.88 -30.10
CA PRO A 378 -28.94 -11.00 -29.19
C PRO A 378 -29.16 -9.52 -29.57
N GLU A 379 -29.34 -8.69 -28.56
CA GLU A 379 -29.43 -7.23 -28.71
C GLU A 379 -28.09 -6.61 -28.30
N THR A 380 -27.66 -5.58 -29.04
CA THR A 380 -26.52 -4.75 -28.65
C THR A 380 -26.90 -3.89 -27.45
N VAL A 381 -26.27 -4.14 -26.32
CA VAL A 381 -26.51 -3.41 -25.06
C VAL A 381 -25.46 -2.35 -24.77
N VAL A 382 -24.26 -2.47 -25.35
CA VAL A 382 -23.18 -1.45 -25.36
C VAL A 382 -22.61 -1.34 -26.76
N ASP A 383 -22.41 -0.13 -27.26
CA ASP A 383 -21.68 0.18 -28.49
C ASP A 383 -21.06 1.58 -28.35
N ALA A 384 -19.81 1.63 -27.87
CA ALA A 384 -19.09 2.86 -27.62
C ALA A 384 -17.61 2.73 -27.98
N PRO A 385 -16.91 3.83 -28.30
CA PRO A 385 -15.46 3.82 -28.42
C PRO A 385 -14.81 3.40 -27.09
N ALA A 386 -13.91 2.42 -27.12
CA ALA A 386 -13.27 1.91 -25.90
C ALA A 386 -12.47 3.01 -25.16
N GLU A 387 -11.70 3.81 -25.90
CA GLU A 387 -10.96 4.97 -25.35
C GLU A 387 -11.88 5.98 -24.65
N PHE A 388 -13.08 6.21 -25.20
CA PHE A 388 -14.03 7.13 -24.58
C PHE A 388 -14.67 6.57 -23.31
N LEU A 389 -14.88 5.25 -23.24
CA LEU A 389 -15.32 4.57 -22.02
C LEU A 389 -14.27 4.70 -20.91
N ALA A 390 -13.01 4.40 -21.22
CA ALA A 390 -11.94 4.36 -20.25
C ALA A 390 -11.43 5.76 -19.83
N ASP A 391 -11.16 6.64 -20.80
CA ASP A 391 -10.48 7.93 -20.56
C ASP A 391 -11.32 9.17 -20.89
N GLY A 392 -12.59 9.01 -21.24
CA GLY A 392 -13.45 10.12 -21.64
C GLY A 392 -14.01 10.97 -20.50
N ALA A 393 -13.78 10.60 -19.25
CA ALA A 393 -14.30 11.31 -18.09
C ALA A 393 -13.75 12.75 -18.00
N PRO A 394 -14.61 13.78 -17.85
CA PRO A 394 -14.13 15.15 -17.65
C PRO A 394 -13.54 15.31 -16.24
N MET A 395 -12.43 16.04 -16.15
CA MET A 395 -11.80 16.37 -14.86
C MET A 395 -12.59 17.45 -14.14
N ASN A 396 -12.61 17.39 -12.81
CA ASN A 396 -13.22 18.40 -11.97
C ASN A 396 -12.28 19.62 -11.81
N ASP A 397 -12.87 20.82 -11.72
CA ASP A 397 -12.17 22.08 -11.44
C ASP A 397 -12.64 22.55 -10.05
N LEU A 398 -11.89 22.20 -9.02
CA LEU A 398 -12.26 22.40 -7.62
C LEU A 398 -11.53 23.60 -7.00
N GLU A 399 -12.20 24.28 -6.06
CA GLU A 399 -11.58 25.34 -5.26
C GLU A 399 -10.70 24.72 -4.18
N SER A 400 -9.50 25.26 -3.98
CA SER A 400 -8.54 24.82 -2.97
C SER A 400 -8.27 25.94 -1.97
N GLU A 401 -8.31 25.64 -0.66
CA GLU A 401 -7.96 26.54 0.42
C GLU A 401 -6.95 25.82 1.34
N PRO A 402 -5.63 26.12 1.24
CA PRO A 402 -4.64 25.43 2.04
C PRO A 402 -4.82 25.72 3.53
N PRO A 403 -4.69 24.72 4.42
CA PRO A 403 -4.79 24.91 5.86
C PRO A 403 -3.65 25.77 6.39
N SER A 404 -3.93 26.49 7.49
CA SER A 404 -2.90 27.27 8.20
C SER A 404 -2.26 26.43 9.30
N GLU A 405 -0.92 26.51 9.42
CA GLU A 405 -0.23 25.89 10.55
C GLU A 405 -0.70 26.46 11.89
N PRO A 406 -0.73 25.62 12.94
CA PRO A 406 -1.07 26.08 14.28
C PRO A 406 0.05 26.95 14.89
N ASP A 407 -0.35 27.96 15.68
CA ASP A 407 0.58 28.72 16.51
C ASP A 407 1.12 27.86 17.66
N ARG A 408 2.34 28.14 18.11
CA ARG A 408 2.92 27.46 19.26
C ARG A 408 2.20 27.86 20.54
N ASP A 409 1.49 26.93 21.15
CA ASP A 409 0.75 27.05 22.41
C ASP A 409 0.96 25.79 23.28
N LEU A 410 2.17 25.66 23.84
CA LEU A 410 2.52 24.51 24.67
C LEU A 410 1.75 24.53 25.99
N PRO A 411 1.45 23.36 26.59
CA PRO A 411 0.68 23.26 27.83
C PRO A 411 1.38 24.01 28.98
N ALA A 412 0.65 24.88 29.67
CA ALA A 412 1.19 25.65 30.80
C ALA A 412 1.51 24.79 32.03
N ASP A 413 0.77 23.69 32.21
CA ASP A 413 0.96 22.68 33.24
C ASP A 413 1.41 21.38 32.54
N GLU A 414 2.71 21.22 32.34
CA GLU A 414 3.25 20.01 31.75
C GLU A 414 3.10 18.81 32.72
N PRO A 415 2.75 17.60 32.21
CA PRO A 415 2.77 16.40 33.03
C PRO A 415 4.19 16.11 33.55
N SER A 416 4.34 15.41 34.68
CA SER A 416 5.67 14.91 35.08
C SER A 416 6.28 14.02 33.99
N LEU A 417 7.61 13.87 33.97
CA LEU A 417 8.26 12.99 32.99
C LEU A 417 7.73 11.56 33.03
N ASP A 418 7.49 11.04 34.25
CA ASP A 418 6.95 9.69 34.48
C ASP A 418 5.53 9.57 33.86
N GLU A 419 4.65 10.56 34.07
CA GLU A 419 3.31 10.59 33.47
C GLU A 419 3.37 10.71 31.94
N ALA A 420 4.26 11.56 31.41
CA ALA A 420 4.41 11.77 29.98
C ALA A 420 4.91 10.50 29.27
N VAL A 421 5.98 9.88 29.77
CA VAL A 421 6.53 8.64 29.20
C VAL A 421 5.50 7.50 29.28
N ALA A 422 4.83 7.34 30.44
CA ALA A 422 3.79 6.32 30.60
C ALA A 422 2.62 6.53 29.61
N ALA A 423 2.20 7.77 29.40
CA ALA A 423 1.11 8.11 28.48
C ALA A 423 1.48 7.81 27.02
N VAL A 424 2.64 8.29 26.58
CA VAL A 424 3.11 8.10 25.19
C VAL A 424 3.36 6.60 24.91
N LEU A 425 3.97 5.85 25.83
CA LEU A 425 4.15 4.39 25.68
C LEU A 425 2.82 3.61 25.65
N SER A 426 1.77 4.16 26.27
CA SER A 426 0.44 3.52 26.35
C SER A 426 -0.54 4.03 25.30
N ALA A 427 -0.11 4.87 24.38
CA ALA A 427 -0.95 5.32 23.29
C ALA A 427 -1.13 4.19 22.25
N PRO A 428 -2.31 4.02 21.65
CA PRO A 428 -2.54 2.97 20.66
C PRO A 428 -1.59 3.02 19.45
N SER A 429 -1.20 4.23 18.99
CA SER A 429 -0.29 4.39 17.86
C SER A 429 1.14 3.91 18.16
N THR A 430 1.64 4.12 19.39
CA THR A 430 2.97 3.66 19.82
C THR A 430 2.96 2.28 20.49
N ALA A 431 1.78 1.68 20.69
CA ALA A 431 1.62 0.36 21.26
C ALA A 431 2.26 -0.72 20.38
N SER A 432 2.63 -1.86 20.99
CA SER A 432 3.10 -3.03 20.26
C SER A 432 2.04 -3.54 19.27
N LYS A 433 2.42 -3.69 18.01
CA LYS A 433 1.55 -4.23 16.93
C LYS A 433 1.56 -5.77 16.88
N ARG A 434 2.19 -6.42 17.87
CA ARG A 434 2.32 -7.88 17.92
C ARG A 434 0.98 -8.63 17.83
N TRP A 435 -0.09 -8.05 18.39
CA TRP A 435 -1.43 -8.64 18.28
C TRP A 435 -1.88 -8.75 16.81
N VAL A 436 -1.53 -7.79 15.96
CA VAL A 436 -1.82 -7.78 14.53
C VAL A 436 -0.97 -8.82 13.82
N TYR A 437 0.34 -8.60 13.72
CA TYR A 437 1.21 -9.41 12.87
C TYR A 437 1.35 -10.88 13.30
N ARG A 438 1.07 -11.24 14.56
CA ARG A 438 1.06 -12.65 14.96
C ARG A 438 -0.08 -13.49 14.35
N GLN A 439 -1.07 -12.84 13.71
CA GLN A 439 -2.18 -13.50 13.02
C GLN A 439 -1.83 -13.82 11.57
N TYR A 440 -0.80 -13.18 11.05
CA TYR A 440 -0.35 -13.32 9.68
C TYR A 440 0.72 -14.40 9.55
N ASP A 441 0.67 -15.18 8.46
CA ASP A 441 1.82 -15.96 8.04
C ASP A 441 2.82 -15.00 7.36
N HIS A 442 3.99 -14.87 7.92
CA HIS A 442 5.07 -14.03 7.40
C HIS A 442 6.31 -14.85 6.98
N GLU A 443 6.20 -16.19 6.92
CA GLU A 443 7.30 -17.08 6.59
C GLU A 443 7.05 -17.98 5.36
N VAL A 444 5.80 -18.09 4.88
CA VAL A 444 5.49 -18.87 3.69
C VAL A 444 6.32 -18.39 2.48
N GLY A 445 6.75 -19.30 1.63
CA GLY A 445 7.72 -19.00 0.56
C GLY A 445 9.18 -18.92 1.05
N THR A 446 9.43 -18.83 2.36
CA THR A 446 10.76 -18.87 3.02
C THR A 446 11.74 -17.78 2.54
N ARG A 447 11.21 -16.60 2.15
CA ARG A 447 11.99 -15.44 1.69
C ARG A 447 12.25 -14.42 2.79
N THR A 448 11.43 -14.38 3.83
CA THR A 448 11.46 -13.34 4.87
C THR A 448 12.69 -13.51 5.77
N ALA A 449 13.67 -12.65 5.60
CA ALA A 449 14.90 -12.59 6.38
C ALA A 449 14.71 -11.74 7.65
N VAL A 450 14.08 -10.56 7.53
CA VAL A 450 13.64 -9.74 8.67
C VAL A 450 12.11 -9.78 8.74
N LYS A 451 11.60 -10.14 9.90
CA LYS A 451 10.17 -10.39 10.15
C LYS A 451 9.48 -9.15 10.72
N PRO A 452 8.13 -9.10 10.70
CA PRO A 452 7.39 -8.04 11.37
C PRO A 452 7.79 -7.86 12.84
N GLY A 453 7.95 -6.61 13.26
CA GLY A 453 8.39 -6.22 14.60
C GLY A 453 9.71 -5.45 14.62
N ASP A 454 10.44 -5.46 13.53
CA ASP A 454 11.54 -4.55 13.20
C ASP A 454 11.03 -3.43 12.27
N ASP A 455 11.87 -2.45 11.90
CA ASP A 455 11.49 -1.21 11.21
C ASP A 455 11.01 -1.45 9.77
N ALA A 456 11.65 -2.37 9.06
CA ALA A 456 11.23 -2.79 7.72
C ALA A 456 11.35 -4.30 7.54
N ALA A 457 10.52 -4.87 6.68
CA ALA A 457 10.72 -6.25 6.24
C ALA A 457 11.91 -6.36 5.28
N LEU A 458 12.60 -7.51 5.28
CA LEU A 458 13.64 -7.83 4.31
C LEU A 458 13.36 -9.19 3.69
N LEU A 459 13.19 -9.22 2.37
CA LEU A 459 12.96 -10.45 1.60
C LEU A 459 14.22 -10.86 0.81
N ALA A 460 14.50 -12.15 0.76
CA ALA A 460 15.60 -12.71 -0.04
C ALA A 460 15.16 -12.94 -1.49
N VAL A 461 15.74 -12.21 -2.44
CA VAL A 461 15.54 -12.46 -3.88
C VAL A 461 16.67 -13.35 -4.38
N ARG A 462 16.48 -14.68 -4.19
CA ARG A 462 17.51 -15.69 -4.52
C ARG A 462 17.76 -15.83 -6.01
N GLU A 463 16.85 -15.35 -6.84
CA GLU A 463 16.95 -15.33 -8.30
C GLU A 463 18.10 -14.43 -8.79
N THR A 464 18.54 -13.49 -7.95
CA THR A 464 19.69 -12.61 -8.21
C THR A 464 21.02 -13.17 -7.69
N GLU A 465 21.01 -14.34 -7.02
CA GLU A 465 22.25 -14.95 -6.53
C GLU A 465 23.16 -15.39 -7.69
N PRO A 466 24.48 -15.10 -7.62
CA PRO A 466 25.42 -15.52 -8.67
C PRO A 466 25.44 -17.04 -8.88
N THR A 467 25.26 -17.48 -10.12
CA THR A 467 25.19 -18.92 -10.49
C THR A 467 26.54 -19.58 -10.73
N ASP A 468 27.66 -18.86 -10.67
CA ASP A 468 29.00 -19.38 -11.00
C ASP A 468 29.58 -20.20 -9.84
N GLU A 469 29.99 -21.47 -10.16
CA GLU A 469 30.70 -22.39 -9.26
C GLU A 469 32.06 -21.86 -8.74
N ALA A 470 32.52 -20.70 -9.22
CA ALA A 470 33.75 -20.04 -8.79
C ALA A 470 33.60 -19.23 -7.48
N SER A 471 32.39 -19.01 -7.01
CA SER A 471 32.03 -18.23 -5.81
C SER A 471 31.92 -19.11 -4.56
N GLU A 472 32.78 -20.12 -4.36
CA GLU A 472 32.77 -20.99 -3.17
C GLU A 472 33.24 -20.32 -1.86
N THR A 473 33.41 -19.00 -1.82
CA THR A 473 33.61 -18.27 -0.55
C THR A 473 32.30 -17.70 -0.10
N ALA A 474 31.80 -18.11 1.07
CA ALA A 474 30.51 -17.79 1.65
C ALA A 474 30.15 -16.28 1.75
N ALA A 475 31.03 -15.38 1.42
CA ALA A 475 30.83 -13.91 1.42
C ALA A 475 30.50 -13.31 0.04
N SER A 476 30.44 -14.12 -1.03
CA SER A 476 30.16 -13.65 -2.40
C SER A 476 28.92 -14.28 -3.04
N ALA A 477 28.12 -15.02 -2.24
CA ALA A 477 26.94 -15.75 -2.71
C ALA A 477 25.63 -15.01 -2.46
N ASP A 478 25.67 -13.83 -1.85
CA ASP A 478 24.45 -13.10 -1.48
C ASP A 478 23.86 -12.38 -2.69
N GLY A 479 22.57 -12.62 -2.93
CA GLY A 479 21.77 -11.88 -3.89
C GLY A 479 21.28 -10.53 -3.35
N VAL A 480 20.26 -9.98 -3.96
CA VAL A 480 19.61 -8.74 -3.55
C VAL A 480 18.62 -9.01 -2.42
N GLY A 481 18.76 -8.30 -1.30
CA GLY A 481 17.76 -8.17 -0.28
C GLY A 481 16.80 -7.05 -0.64
N LEU A 482 15.50 -7.36 -0.67
CA LEU A 482 14.41 -6.44 -0.96
C LEU A 482 13.80 -5.98 0.35
N ALA A 483 14.01 -4.71 0.71
CA ALA A 483 13.46 -4.11 1.92
C ALA A 483 12.14 -3.42 1.62
N LEU A 484 11.17 -3.51 2.54
CA LEU A 484 9.82 -3.01 2.37
C LEU A 484 9.35 -2.30 3.64
N ALA A 485 8.87 -1.07 3.52
CA ALA A 485 8.20 -0.31 4.55
C ALA A 485 6.95 0.35 3.99
N SER A 486 5.89 0.50 4.80
CA SER A 486 4.67 1.17 4.39
C SER A 486 3.97 1.80 5.57
N GLY A 487 3.54 3.07 5.43
CA GLY A 487 2.79 3.76 6.45
C GLY A 487 2.55 5.24 6.17
N ALA A 488 1.78 5.85 7.06
CA ALA A 488 1.61 7.30 7.19
C ALA A 488 1.30 7.66 8.65
N ASN A 489 1.60 8.89 9.06
CA ASN A 489 1.21 9.40 10.36
C ASN A 489 0.12 10.48 10.22
N PRO A 490 -1.15 10.17 10.57
CA PRO A 490 -2.27 11.09 10.41
C PRO A 490 -2.20 12.33 11.31
N LYS A 491 -1.43 12.29 12.41
CA LYS A 491 -1.24 13.44 13.28
C LYS A 491 -0.33 14.49 12.64
N TRP A 492 0.68 14.03 11.89
CA TRP A 492 1.60 14.91 11.17
C TRP A 492 0.88 15.68 10.07
N THR A 493 0.15 14.96 9.22
CA THR A 493 -0.57 15.53 8.09
C THR A 493 -1.80 16.34 8.48
N ALA A 494 -2.42 16.05 9.64
CA ALA A 494 -3.49 16.88 10.19
C ALA A 494 -2.96 18.26 10.65
N VAL A 495 -1.71 18.35 11.11
CA VAL A 495 -1.07 19.61 11.56
C VAL A 495 -0.50 20.39 10.37
N ALA A 496 0.21 19.72 9.47
CA ALA A 496 0.90 20.30 8.33
C ALA A 496 0.88 19.31 7.15
N PRO A 497 -0.11 19.36 6.25
CA PRO A 497 -0.25 18.37 5.19
C PRO A 497 0.99 18.21 4.32
N TYR A 498 1.59 19.31 3.86
CA TYR A 498 2.77 19.28 3.00
C TYR A 498 4.01 18.75 3.75
N GLU A 499 4.38 19.35 4.90
CA GLU A 499 5.57 18.94 5.65
C GLU A 499 5.37 17.56 6.30
N GLY A 500 4.15 17.24 6.74
CA GLY A 500 3.79 15.93 7.26
C GLY A 500 3.92 14.82 6.22
N ALA A 501 3.55 15.09 4.97
CA ALA A 501 3.72 14.14 3.87
C ALA A 501 5.19 13.93 3.51
N ARG A 502 6.00 15.01 3.50
CA ARG A 502 7.46 14.89 3.36
C ARG A 502 8.09 14.04 4.47
N ALA A 503 7.60 14.24 5.71
CA ALA A 503 8.03 13.42 6.84
C ALA A 503 7.64 11.95 6.68
N VAL A 504 6.46 11.64 6.14
CA VAL A 504 6.04 10.26 5.84
C VAL A 504 6.97 9.57 4.85
N ALA A 505 7.39 10.27 3.79
CA ALA A 505 8.34 9.70 2.83
C ALA A 505 9.72 9.45 3.48
N LEU A 506 10.22 10.40 4.25
CA LEU A 506 11.51 10.26 4.95
C LEU A 506 11.45 9.15 6.01
N GLU A 507 10.32 9.01 6.71
CA GLU A 507 10.09 7.94 7.71
C GLU A 507 10.20 6.55 7.09
N ASN A 508 9.45 6.29 6.01
CA ASN A 508 9.51 5.00 5.33
C ASN A 508 10.92 4.72 4.76
N ALA A 509 11.61 5.73 4.24
CA ALA A 509 13.00 5.59 3.79
C ALA A 509 13.98 5.34 4.95
N THR A 510 13.75 5.93 6.14
CA THR A 510 14.55 5.70 7.34
C THR A 510 14.38 4.27 7.86
N ASN A 511 13.13 3.74 7.81
CA ASN A 511 12.84 2.35 8.14
C ASN A 511 13.64 1.37 7.24
N LEU A 512 13.72 1.64 5.93
CA LEU A 512 14.59 0.86 5.04
C LEU A 512 16.06 0.98 5.45
N ALA A 513 16.52 2.20 5.78
CA ALA A 513 17.91 2.45 6.17
C ALA A 513 18.31 1.71 7.45
N ALA A 514 17.39 1.50 8.40
CA ALA A 514 17.61 0.69 9.60
C ALA A 514 18.00 -0.76 9.26
N THR A 515 17.49 -1.32 8.16
CA THR A 515 17.92 -2.62 7.63
C THR A 515 19.18 -2.53 6.77
N GLY A 516 19.69 -1.32 6.50
CA GLY A 516 20.80 -1.07 5.60
C GLY A 516 20.40 -1.03 4.12
N ALA A 517 19.14 -0.91 3.76
CA ALA A 517 18.68 -0.72 2.40
C ALA A 517 18.54 0.77 2.04
N VAL A 518 18.54 1.06 0.74
CA VAL A 518 18.22 2.38 0.20
C VAL A 518 17.01 2.29 -0.72
N PRO A 519 16.18 3.35 -0.83
CA PRO A 519 15.01 3.37 -1.69
C PRO A 519 15.35 3.00 -3.15
N LEU A 520 14.42 2.33 -3.82
CA LEU A 520 14.45 2.04 -5.25
C LEU A 520 13.25 2.68 -5.95
N ALA A 521 12.07 2.58 -5.38
CA ALA A 521 10.83 3.17 -5.87
C ALA A 521 9.77 3.20 -4.78
N ALA A 522 8.69 3.92 -5.02
CA ALA A 522 7.54 4.00 -4.12
C ALA A 522 6.21 3.82 -4.88
N VAL A 523 5.18 3.41 -4.15
CA VAL A 523 3.79 3.50 -4.56
C VAL A 523 2.99 4.20 -3.46
N ASP A 524 2.03 5.04 -3.83
CA ASP A 524 1.24 5.81 -2.90
C ASP A 524 -0.22 5.33 -2.82
N CYS A 525 -0.81 5.43 -1.64
CA CYS A 525 -2.25 5.30 -1.46
C CYS A 525 -2.76 6.55 -0.76
N LEU A 526 -3.30 7.48 -1.55
CA LEU A 526 -3.71 8.80 -1.11
C LEU A 526 -5.16 8.77 -0.64
N ASN A 527 -5.37 9.01 0.65
CA ASN A 527 -6.70 8.99 1.24
C ASN A 527 -7.09 10.40 1.70
N GLY A 528 -8.23 10.88 1.24
CA GLY A 528 -8.77 12.19 1.57
C GLY A 528 -10.27 12.18 1.81
N GLY A 529 -10.77 13.23 2.47
CA GLY A 529 -12.20 13.46 2.64
C GLY A 529 -12.85 13.94 1.34
N ASN A 530 -14.05 14.51 1.46
CA ASN A 530 -14.83 15.00 0.34
C ASN A 530 -14.12 16.19 -0.37
N PRO A 531 -13.67 16.04 -1.62
CA PRO A 531 -12.88 17.04 -2.34
C PRO A 531 -13.69 18.28 -2.75
N GLU A 532 -15.02 18.25 -2.67
CA GLU A 532 -15.87 19.42 -2.91
C GLU A 532 -15.77 20.48 -1.80
N LYS A 533 -15.11 20.17 -0.67
CA LYS A 533 -14.81 21.10 0.42
C LYS A 533 -13.43 21.72 0.19
N PRO A 534 -13.32 23.05 0.00
CA PRO A 534 -12.05 23.68 -0.40
C PRO A 534 -10.90 23.48 0.59
N ASP A 535 -11.19 23.43 1.90
CA ASP A 535 -10.20 23.17 2.96
C ASP A 535 -9.71 21.71 2.96
N VAL A 536 -10.61 20.77 2.69
CA VAL A 536 -10.27 19.33 2.56
C VAL A 536 -9.44 19.11 1.30
N TYR A 537 -9.84 19.71 0.18
CA TYR A 537 -9.11 19.60 -1.08
C TYR A 537 -7.72 20.27 -1.00
N GLY A 538 -7.62 21.44 -0.34
CA GLY A 538 -6.33 22.10 -0.13
C GLY A 538 -5.36 21.31 0.77
N ALA A 539 -5.90 20.57 1.75
CA ALA A 539 -5.09 19.66 2.55
C ALA A 539 -4.64 18.43 1.73
N PHE A 540 -5.52 17.92 0.85
CA PHE A 540 -5.17 16.82 -0.07
C PHE A 540 -4.11 17.24 -1.10
N GLU A 541 -4.23 18.43 -1.70
CA GLU A 541 -3.20 19.02 -2.56
C GLU A 541 -1.85 19.10 -1.83
N GLY A 542 -1.87 19.55 -0.56
CA GLY A 542 -0.67 19.63 0.28
C GLY A 542 0.03 18.29 0.48
N ILE A 543 -0.70 17.18 0.70
CA ILE A 543 -0.06 15.86 0.85
C ILE A 543 0.50 15.33 -0.46
N VAL A 544 -0.12 15.62 -1.61
CA VAL A 544 0.39 15.23 -2.93
C VAL A 544 1.72 15.95 -3.21
N ASP A 545 1.73 17.27 -3.07
CA ASP A 545 2.94 18.09 -3.32
C ASP A 545 4.08 17.69 -2.37
N GLY A 546 3.77 17.45 -1.09
CA GLY A 546 4.76 17.05 -0.09
C GLY A 546 5.40 15.69 -0.37
N LEU A 547 4.60 14.68 -0.76
CA LEU A 547 5.14 13.38 -1.17
C LEU A 547 5.97 13.49 -2.45
N ALA A 548 5.48 14.22 -3.45
CA ALA A 548 6.18 14.38 -4.73
C ALA A 548 7.58 14.99 -4.53
N ASP A 549 7.67 16.09 -3.77
CA ASP A 549 8.95 16.74 -3.48
C ASP A 549 9.91 15.84 -2.67
N ALA A 550 9.39 15.11 -1.69
CA ALA A 550 10.23 14.22 -0.87
C ALA A 550 10.70 12.98 -1.63
N CYS A 551 9.83 12.33 -2.41
CA CYS A 551 10.21 11.17 -3.22
C CYS A 551 11.23 11.54 -4.29
N ALA A 552 11.09 12.72 -4.92
CA ALA A 552 12.11 13.25 -5.84
C ALA A 552 13.47 13.51 -5.13
N ALA A 553 13.45 14.06 -3.90
CA ALA A 553 14.67 14.27 -3.11
C ALA A 553 15.30 12.96 -2.58
N LEU A 554 14.53 11.86 -2.52
CA LEU A 554 14.99 10.52 -2.16
C LEU A 554 15.48 9.70 -3.36
N ASP A 555 15.36 10.23 -4.59
CA ASP A 555 15.58 9.48 -5.84
C ASP A 555 14.74 8.18 -5.90
N ALA A 556 13.51 8.25 -5.42
CA ALA A 556 12.56 7.17 -5.35
C ALA A 556 11.31 7.49 -6.19
N PRO A 557 11.29 7.18 -7.50
CA PRO A 557 10.14 7.49 -8.34
C PRO A 557 8.87 6.85 -7.80
N VAL A 558 7.75 7.59 -7.88
CA VAL A 558 6.42 7.08 -7.53
C VAL A 558 5.83 6.41 -8.77
N VAL A 559 5.90 5.10 -8.81
CA VAL A 559 5.66 4.31 -10.02
C VAL A 559 4.22 3.81 -10.17
N GLY A 560 3.38 4.06 -9.19
CA GLY A 560 1.96 3.68 -9.18
C GLY A 560 1.29 4.12 -7.90
N GLY A 561 0.00 3.91 -7.81
CA GLY A 561 -0.74 4.26 -6.61
C GLY A 561 -2.25 4.14 -6.77
N ASN A 562 -2.94 4.46 -5.68
CA ASN A 562 -4.40 4.48 -5.60
C ASN A 562 -4.87 5.74 -4.89
N VAL A 563 -5.99 6.30 -5.30
CA VAL A 563 -6.62 7.44 -4.63
C VAL A 563 -8.00 7.05 -4.12
N SER A 564 -8.23 7.31 -2.84
CA SER A 564 -9.53 7.16 -2.18
C SER A 564 -9.97 8.51 -1.61
N LEU A 565 -10.97 9.11 -2.24
CA LEU A 565 -11.62 10.35 -1.77
C LEU A 565 -13.02 10.06 -1.22
N TYR A 566 -13.71 11.10 -0.76
CA TYR A 566 -15.02 10.99 -0.10
C TYR A 566 -15.00 10.15 1.19
N ASN A 567 -13.83 10.05 1.86
CA ASN A 567 -13.73 9.41 3.17
C ASN A 567 -14.26 10.33 4.28
N ASP A 568 -15.45 10.86 4.07
CA ASP A 568 -16.22 11.60 5.06
C ASP A 568 -17.26 10.68 5.71
N SER A 569 -17.56 10.93 6.97
CA SER A 569 -18.63 10.28 7.72
C SER A 569 -19.42 11.31 8.51
N VAL A 570 -20.37 10.87 9.32
CA VAL A 570 -21.09 11.73 10.25
C VAL A 570 -20.18 12.40 11.29
N GLU A 571 -18.99 11.88 11.52
CA GLU A 571 -17.96 12.46 12.41
C GLU A 571 -17.12 13.54 11.70
N GLY A 572 -17.22 13.67 10.38
CA GLY A 572 -16.48 14.61 9.54
C GLY A 572 -15.49 13.93 8.58
N PRO A 573 -14.65 14.73 7.92
CA PRO A 573 -13.61 14.20 7.04
C PRO A 573 -12.50 13.51 7.85
N ILE A 574 -11.86 12.50 7.24
CA ILE A 574 -10.62 11.94 7.77
C ILE A 574 -9.49 12.97 7.69
N PRO A 575 -8.43 12.86 8.52
CA PRO A 575 -7.19 13.58 8.22
C PRO A 575 -6.62 13.13 6.87
N PRO A 576 -6.01 14.04 6.08
CA PRO A 576 -5.40 13.64 4.81
C PRO A 576 -4.29 12.61 5.10
N THR A 577 -4.38 11.44 4.49
CA THR A 577 -3.54 10.28 4.84
C THR A 577 -2.82 9.74 3.60
N PRO A 578 -1.57 10.22 3.35
CA PRO A 578 -0.75 9.77 2.23
C PRO A 578 0.03 8.51 2.63
N THR A 579 -0.62 7.35 2.61
CA THR A 579 0.10 6.09 2.80
C THR A 579 1.11 5.91 1.69
N LEU A 580 2.37 5.77 2.05
CA LEU A 580 3.46 5.51 1.11
C LEU A 580 4.04 4.13 1.40
N ALA A 581 4.08 3.26 0.40
CA ALA A 581 4.87 2.04 0.47
C ALA A 581 6.16 2.25 -0.31
N VAL A 582 7.29 1.99 0.32
CA VAL A 582 8.62 2.16 -0.27
C VAL A 582 9.32 0.81 -0.35
N LEU A 583 9.84 0.54 -1.54
CA LEU A 583 10.66 -0.60 -1.84
C LEU A 583 12.11 -0.14 -1.93
N GLY A 584 13.01 -0.85 -1.25
CA GLY A 584 14.42 -0.56 -1.26
C GLY A 584 15.27 -1.81 -1.46
N THR A 585 16.55 -1.61 -1.75
CA THR A 585 17.47 -2.71 -2.04
C THR A 585 18.77 -2.62 -1.26
N ARG A 586 19.33 -3.77 -0.98
CA ARG A 586 20.67 -3.94 -0.44
C ARG A 586 21.28 -5.26 -0.94
N ARG A 587 22.61 -5.38 -0.86
CA ARG A 587 23.26 -6.67 -1.03
C ARG A 587 23.08 -7.51 0.23
N GLY A 588 22.73 -8.78 0.06
CA GLY A 588 22.59 -9.76 1.14
C GLY A 588 21.32 -9.62 1.96
N TYR A 589 21.15 -10.54 2.88
CA TYR A 589 19.91 -10.75 3.61
C TYR A 589 20.03 -10.54 5.13
N ASP A 590 21.23 -10.21 5.62
CA ASP A 590 21.46 -9.95 7.05
C ASP A 590 21.28 -8.46 7.36
N ALA A 591 20.45 -8.16 8.37
CA ALA A 591 20.25 -6.81 8.88
C ALA A 591 20.45 -6.78 10.41
N PRO A 592 20.88 -5.64 10.98
CA PRO A 592 20.91 -5.50 12.43
C PRO A 592 19.48 -5.53 12.97
N PRO A 593 19.22 -6.19 14.13
CA PRO A 593 17.90 -6.16 14.77
C PRO A 593 17.58 -4.77 15.35
N ALA A 594 16.30 -4.46 15.51
CA ALA A 594 15.85 -3.25 16.18
C ALA A 594 16.01 -3.30 17.72
N SER A 595 16.38 -4.44 18.31
CA SER A 595 16.57 -4.60 19.76
C SER A 595 18.03 -4.77 20.15
N LEU A 596 18.41 -4.33 21.36
CA LEU A 596 19.79 -4.38 21.85
C LEU A 596 20.36 -5.79 21.93
N ASP A 597 21.61 -5.94 21.49
CA ASP A 597 22.43 -7.12 21.70
C ASP A 597 22.94 -7.17 23.17
N ALA A 598 22.36 -8.08 23.96
CA ALA A 598 22.70 -8.25 25.35
C ALA A 598 24.10 -8.83 25.59
N ASP A 599 24.59 -9.68 24.71
CA ASP A 599 25.90 -10.34 24.84
C ASP A 599 27.05 -9.34 24.68
N ARG A 600 26.82 -8.24 24.00
CA ARG A 600 27.80 -7.17 23.74
C ARG A 600 27.52 -5.90 24.51
N ALA A 601 26.50 -5.85 25.38
CA ALA A 601 26.08 -4.65 26.12
C ALA A 601 27.23 -3.93 26.84
N ALA A 602 28.12 -4.68 27.51
CA ALA A 602 29.21 -4.09 28.28
C ALA A 602 30.36 -3.47 27.44
N ASP A 603 30.46 -3.82 26.17
CA ASP A 603 31.53 -3.43 25.27
C ASP A 603 31.01 -2.52 24.13
N SER A 604 29.77 -2.06 24.21
CA SER A 604 29.13 -1.24 23.18
C SER A 604 28.60 0.09 23.73
N GLU A 605 28.40 1.04 22.83
CA GLU A 605 27.80 2.34 23.10
C GLU A 605 26.55 2.54 22.25
N LEU A 606 25.62 3.39 22.72
CA LEU A 606 24.43 3.78 21.99
C LEU A 606 24.65 5.15 21.36
N LEU A 607 24.56 5.22 20.03
CA LEU A 607 24.68 6.42 19.24
C LEU A 607 23.31 6.85 18.69
N LEU A 608 23.09 8.16 18.62
CA LEU A 608 22.07 8.78 17.79
C LEU A 608 22.75 9.33 16.53
N VAL A 609 22.38 8.83 15.37
CA VAL A 609 22.82 9.31 14.06
C VAL A 609 21.69 10.15 13.47
N GLY A 610 22.02 11.36 13.00
CA GLY A 610 21.03 12.35 12.55
C GLY A 610 20.71 13.41 13.60
N SER A 611 19.91 14.41 13.24
CA SER A 611 19.50 15.53 14.08
C SER A 611 18.01 15.51 14.37
N GLY A 612 17.63 15.80 15.62
CA GLY A 612 16.23 16.04 15.98
C GLY A 612 15.71 17.39 15.52
N GLY A 613 14.40 17.56 15.49
CA GLY A 613 13.71 18.79 15.22
C GLY A 613 13.66 19.75 16.44
N ASP A 614 12.91 20.83 16.29
CA ASP A 614 12.83 21.93 17.24
C ASP A 614 11.41 22.26 17.70
N ALA A 615 10.45 21.38 17.36
CA ALA A 615 9.03 21.53 17.64
C ALA A 615 8.38 20.17 17.93
N LEU A 616 7.14 20.21 18.43
CA LEU A 616 6.37 19.03 18.86
C LEU A 616 5.05 18.87 18.10
N GLY A 617 4.81 19.69 17.05
CA GLY A 617 3.55 19.61 16.28
C GLY A 617 3.36 18.22 15.67
N GLY A 618 2.17 17.68 15.83
CA GLY A 618 1.83 16.32 15.36
C GLY A 618 2.31 15.17 16.27
N SER A 619 3.04 15.47 17.37
CA SER A 619 3.57 14.41 18.24
C SER A 619 2.49 13.76 19.12
N GLU A 620 2.72 12.49 19.45
CA GLU A 620 1.92 11.73 20.42
C GLU A 620 1.95 12.41 21.81
N TYR A 621 3.09 13.04 22.15
CA TYR A 621 3.18 13.80 23.40
C TYR A 621 2.16 14.92 23.49
N LEU A 622 2.01 15.77 22.45
CA LEU A 622 1.03 16.85 22.44
C LEU A 622 -0.42 16.33 22.32
N ALA A 623 -0.64 15.24 21.61
CA ALA A 623 -1.95 14.60 21.56
C ALA A 623 -2.44 14.21 22.95
N HIS A 624 -1.52 13.90 23.89
CA HIS A 624 -1.83 13.55 25.27
C HIS A 624 -1.76 14.75 26.23
N ALA A 625 -0.70 15.58 26.15
CA ALA A 625 -0.48 16.71 27.06
C ALA A 625 -1.39 17.90 26.75
N GLY A 626 -1.95 17.93 25.54
CA GLY A 626 -2.71 19.06 25.00
C GLY A 626 -1.83 20.21 24.51
N GLY A 627 -2.45 21.24 23.96
CA GLY A 627 -1.75 22.37 23.34
C GLY A 627 -1.54 22.17 21.83
N GLY A 628 -0.70 22.99 21.23
CA GLY A 628 -0.36 22.96 19.82
C GLY A 628 1.07 23.46 19.59
N ASP A 629 1.68 23.04 18.51
CA ASP A 629 2.95 23.54 18.04
C ASP A 629 2.99 23.44 16.52
N ARG A 630 3.89 24.18 15.87
CA ARG A 630 4.18 23.99 14.46
C ARG A 630 4.77 22.60 14.24
N PHE A 631 4.69 22.11 13.03
CA PHE A 631 5.39 20.89 12.64
C PHE A 631 6.93 21.10 12.77
N PRO A 632 7.69 20.10 13.18
CA PRO A 632 9.15 20.22 13.27
C PRO A 632 9.77 20.44 11.89
N THR A 633 10.86 21.18 11.86
CA THR A 633 11.66 21.37 10.66
C THR A 633 12.40 20.08 10.32
N LEU A 634 12.23 19.60 9.11
CA LEU A 634 12.91 18.38 8.63
C LEU A 634 14.43 18.60 8.48
N PRO A 635 15.27 17.54 8.55
CA PRO A 635 16.73 17.67 8.61
C PRO A 635 17.42 18.21 7.33
N ASP A 636 16.68 18.50 6.29
CA ASP A 636 17.14 19.06 5.01
C ASP A 636 17.60 20.53 5.08
N GLU A 637 17.17 21.32 6.09
CA GLU A 637 17.41 22.77 6.14
C GLU A 637 18.83 23.18 6.61
N SER A 638 19.72 22.26 6.91
CA SER A 638 21.10 22.59 7.32
C SER A 638 22.03 23.01 6.17
N GLY A 639 21.48 23.23 4.94
CA GLY A 639 22.20 23.70 3.77
C GLY A 639 22.55 22.65 2.72
N ALA A 640 22.08 21.42 2.92
CA ALA A 640 22.04 20.34 1.93
C ALA A 640 20.57 19.94 1.66
N ALA A 641 19.69 20.92 1.63
CA ALA A 641 18.22 20.82 1.66
C ALA A 641 17.57 20.00 0.54
N ASP A 642 18.31 19.55 -0.44
CA ASP A 642 17.82 18.83 -1.59
C ASP A 642 18.39 17.40 -1.66
N ASP A 643 18.99 16.86 -0.58
CA ASP A 643 19.66 15.54 -0.58
C ASP A 643 19.16 14.63 0.57
N LEU A 644 17.86 14.29 0.54
CA LEU A 644 17.32 13.27 1.44
C LEU A 644 17.89 11.88 1.12
N GLY A 645 18.21 11.62 -0.15
CA GLY A 645 18.86 10.39 -0.58
C GLY A 645 20.22 10.20 0.09
N GLY A 646 21.06 11.25 0.13
CA GLY A 646 22.35 11.21 0.83
C GLY A 646 22.24 11.01 2.34
N LEU A 647 21.21 11.60 2.97
CA LEU A 647 20.88 11.35 4.38
C LEU A 647 20.57 9.85 4.61
N VAL A 648 19.64 9.30 3.85
CA VAL A 648 19.21 7.90 3.98
C VAL A 648 20.35 6.93 3.67
N ALA A 649 21.17 7.20 2.65
CA ALA A 649 22.37 6.42 2.34
C ALA A 649 23.38 6.42 3.51
N SER A 650 23.56 7.56 4.18
CA SER A 650 24.42 7.65 5.37
C SER A 650 23.86 6.84 6.54
N LEU A 651 22.55 6.87 6.78
CA LEU A 651 21.90 6.04 7.79
C LEU A 651 22.04 4.54 7.47
N ALA A 652 21.83 4.15 6.21
CA ALA A 652 22.03 2.78 5.74
C ALA A 652 23.49 2.33 5.92
N ALA A 653 24.47 3.21 5.66
CA ALA A 653 25.88 2.92 5.91
C ALA A 653 26.18 2.68 7.41
N ALA A 654 25.54 3.42 8.32
CA ALA A 654 25.63 3.17 9.75
C ALA A 654 25.07 1.78 10.13
N ALA A 655 23.90 1.41 9.59
CA ALA A 655 23.29 0.11 9.83
C ALA A 655 24.11 -1.06 9.26
N ARG A 656 24.73 -0.89 8.08
CA ARG A 656 25.60 -1.91 7.43
C ARG A 656 26.97 -2.07 8.06
N HIS A 657 27.40 -1.12 8.93
CA HIS A 657 28.76 -1.17 9.47
C HIS A 657 28.98 -2.44 10.29
N GLU A 658 30.12 -3.13 10.08
CA GLU A 658 30.42 -4.45 10.69
C GLU A 658 30.42 -4.47 12.22
N SER A 659 30.56 -3.32 12.87
CA SER A 659 30.50 -3.15 14.33
C SER A 659 29.11 -2.81 14.85
N THR A 660 28.13 -2.58 13.98
CA THR A 660 26.74 -2.33 14.33
C THR A 660 26.08 -3.61 14.79
N LEU A 661 25.54 -3.58 16.01
CA LEU A 661 24.91 -4.71 16.68
C LEU A 661 23.37 -4.63 16.67
N ALA A 662 22.85 -3.40 16.70
CA ALA A 662 21.43 -3.09 16.57
C ALA A 662 21.27 -1.73 15.90
N ALA A 663 20.19 -1.56 15.16
CA ALA A 663 19.79 -0.29 14.57
C ALA A 663 18.27 -0.15 14.64
N HIS A 664 17.78 1.03 15.00
CA HIS A 664 16.35 1.31 15.13
C HIS A 664 16.07 2.77 14.80
N ASP A 665 15.04 3.04 14.03
CA ASP A 665 14.61 4.39 13.66
C ASP A 665 14.07 5.20 14.85
N VAL A 666 13.86 6.48 14.67
CA VAL A 666 13.22 7.36 15.66
C VAL A 666 11.99 7.99 15.02
N SER A 667 10.80 7.54 15.43
CA SER A 667 9.51 7.93 14.89
C SER A 667 8.48 8.28 15.97
N GLU A 668 7.29 7.70 15.95
CA GLU A 668 6.19 8.02 16.86
C GLU A 668 6.59 7.91 18.34
N GLY A 669 6.32 9.00 19.07
CA GLY A 669 6.69 9.14 20.47
C GLY A 669 8.15 9.54 20.72
N GLY A 670 8.93 9.71 19.64
CA GLY A 670 10.30 10.19 19.66
C GLY A 670 11.27 9.28 20.43
N LEU A 671 12.41 9.82 20.83
CA LEU A 671 13.46 9.07 21.54
C LEU A 671 12.96 8.38 22.81
N ALA A 672 11.92 8.90 23.48
CA ALA A 672 11.38 8.27 24.68
C ALA A 672 10.78 6.89 24.38
N VAL A 673 10.11 6.71 23.23
CA VAL A 673 9.55 5.43 22.79
C VAL A 673 10.63 4.56 22.19
N THR A 674 11.43 5.06 21.25
CA THR A 674 12.49 4.27 20.61
C THR A 674 13.48 3.67 21.63
N LEU A 675 13.89 4.46 22.65
CA LEU A 675 14.75 3.94 23.73
C LEU A 675 14.07 2.81 24.53
N ALA A 676 12.75 2.88 24.72
CA ALA A 676 12.00 1.83 25.39
C ALA A 676 11.88 0.57 24.53
N GLU A 677 11.73 0.71 23.23
CA GLU A 677 11.65 -0.39 22.26
C GLU A 677 12.92 -1.21 22.18
N LEU A 678 14.08 -0.53 22.25
CA LEU A 678 15.38 -1.19 22.27
C LEU A 678 15.59 -2.14 23.45
N VAL A 679 14.90 -1.92 24.61
CA VAL A 679 15.15 -2.64 25.87
C VAL A 679 14.66 -4.09 25.78
N THR A 680 15.53 -5.04 26.15
CA THR A 680 15.22 -6.46 26.30
C THR A 680 15.26 -6.90 27.78
N ASP A 681 14.94 -8.15 28.08
CA ASP A 681 15.05 -8.66 29.47
C ASP A 681 16.48 -8.66 29.97
N ASP A 682 17.48 -8.72 29.11
CA ASP A 682 18.91 -8.89 29.43
C ASP A 682 19.75 -7.66 29.04
N ALA A 683 19.19 -6.68 28.32
CA ALA A 683 19.87 -5.43 27.94
C ALA A 683 18.96 -4.23 28.21
N GLY A 684 19.54 -3.14 28.70
CA GLY A 684 18.87 -1.89 29.01
C GLY A 684 19.63 -0.67 28.51
N VAL A 685 19.09 0.52 28.77
CA VAL A 685 19.65 1.81 28.36
C VAL A 685 19.69 2.77 29.55
N ASP A 686 20.80 3.51 29.69
CA ASP A 686 20.91 4.70 30.55
C ASP A 686 21.22 5.91 29.69
N ALA A 687 20.21 6.77 29.45
CA ALA A 687 20.29 7.90 28.53
C ALA A 687 19.92 9.23 29.21
N THR A 688 20.55 10.32 28.74
CA THR A 688 20.27 11.68 29.21
C THR A 688 19.98 12.60 28.03
N LEU A 689 18.81 13.24 28.06
CA LEU A 689 18.36 14.21 27.06
C LEU A 689 18.25 15.61 27.66
N PRO A 690 18.49 16.67 26.86
CA PRO A 690 18.53 18.03 27.39
C PRO A 690 17.17 18.55 27.85
N ASP A 691 16.10 18.25 27.14
CA ASP A 691 14.76 18.74 27.39
C ASP A 691 13.66 17.83 26.77
N ARG A 692 12.42 18.24 26.92
CA ARG A 692 11.26 17.47 26.43
C ARG A 692 11.11 17.46 24.92
N VAL A 693 11.58 18.49 24.23
CA VAL A 693 11.58 18.49 22.77
C VAL A 693 12.49 17.37 22.29
N ALA A 694 13.70 17.27 22.80
CA ALA A 694 14.61 16.18 22.46
C ALA A 694 14.08 14.77 22.81
N ALA A 695 13.20 14.67 23.82
CA ALA A 695 12.63 13.37 24.24
C ALA A 695 11.44 12.93 23.39
N PHE A 696 10.62 13.86 22.92
CA PHE A 696 9.31 13.57 22.31
C PHE A 696 9.14 14.15 20.91
N ASP A 697 10.18 14.75 20.33
CA ASP A 697 10.22 15.14 18.92
C ASP A 697 10.19 13.90 18.03
N GLU A 698 9.30 13.91 17.05
CA GLU A 698 9.05 12.78 16.14
C GLU A 698 9.62 13.04 14.74
N THR A 699 10.60 13.94 14.60
CA THR A 699 11.23 14.20 13.29
C THR A 699 11.90 12.92 12.77
N PRO A 700 11.56 12.41 11.59
CA PRO A 700 12.21 11.25 10.99
C PRO A 700 13.63 11.56 10.48
N GLY A 701 14.32 10.58 9.91
CA GLY A 701 15.69 10.73 9.43
C GLY A 701 16.73 10.61 10.53
N ARG A 702 16.43 9.85 11.58
CA ARG A 702 17.32 9.56 12.70
C ARG A 702 17.37 8.06 12.99
N LEU A 703 18.54 7.57 13.41
CA LEU A 703 18.76 6.17 13.73
C LEU A 703 19.45 6.04 15.10
N LEU A 704 18.95 5.16 15.98
CA LEU A 704 19.69 4.68 17.13
C LEU A 704 20.52 3.47 16.73
N VAL A 705 21.82 3.51 17.05
CA VAL A 705 22.78 2.47 16.68
C VAL A 705 23.52 1.98 17.91
N GLN A 706 23.42 0.69 18.25
CA GLN A 706 24.32 0.04 19.19
C GLN A 706 25.58 -0.41 18.45
N THR A 707 26.76 0.04 18.88
CA THR A 707 28.01 -0.30 18.21
C THR A 707 29.16 -0.53 19.17
N THR A 708 30.13 -1.38 18.78
CA THR A 708 31.40 -1.56 19.49
C THR A 708 32.52 -0.62 19.04
N GLU A 709 32.33 0.08 17.90
CA GLU A 709 33.31 0.98 17.32
C GLU A 709 32.68 2.34 16.94
N PRO A 710 32.29 3.17 17.92
CA PRO A 710 31.53 4.40 17.68
C PRO A 710 32.24 5.39 16.74
N GLU A 711 33.57 5.48 16.80
CA GLU A 711 34.33 6.36 15.92
C GLU A 711 34.34 5.87 14.45
N ALA A 712 34.28 4.57 14.24
CA ALA A 712 34.21 3.99 12.91
C ALA A 712 32.83 4.19 12.27
N VAL A 713 31.75 4.00 13.01
CA VAL A 713 30.38 4.32 12.58
C VAL A 713 30.27 5.80 12.26
N ALA A 714 30.77 6.69 13.13
CA ALA A 714 30.76 8.14 12.88
C ALA A 714 31.57 8.52 11.61
N ALA A 715 32.63 7.80 11.30
CA ALA A 715 33.39 8.02 10.07
C ALA A 715 32.65 7.50 8.82
N ALA A 716 31.85 6.45 8.94
CA ALA A 716 31.10 5.87 7.82
C ALA A 716 29.93 6.76 7.36
N VAL A 717 29.36 7.58 8.25
CA VAL A 717 28.20 8.46 7.95
C VAL A 717 28.61 9.85 7.46
N GLY A 718 29.91 10.12 7.25
CA GLY A 718 30.39 11.37 6.69
C GLY A 718 30.16 12.60 7.58
N ASP A 719 29.49 13.61 7.04
CA ASP A 719 29.21 14.87 7.74
C ASP A 719 27.93 14.83 8.61
N LEU A 720 27.21 13.71 8.60
CA LEU A 720 25.97 13.58 9.38
C LEU A 720 26.28 13.64 10.89
N PRO A 721 25.51 14.40 11.68
CA PRO A 721 25.74 14.49 13.13
C PRO A 721 25.60 13.13 13.82
N VAL A 722 26.56 12.81 14.70
CA VAL A 722 26.54 11.60 15.53
C VAL A 722 26.73 12.02 16.99
N PHE A 723 25.81 11.57 17.84
CA PHE A 723 25.82 11.87 19.26
C PHE A 723 25.90 10.58 20.06
N ARG A 724 26.80 10.52 21.05
CA ARG A 724 26.70 9.47 22.06
C ARG A 724 25.52 9.79 22.95
N LEU A 725 24.51 8.95 22.90
CA LEU A 725 23.24 9.16 23.61
C LEU A 725 23.25 8.64 25.03
N GLY A 726 23.92 7.49 25.27
CA GLY A 726 23.93 6.83 26.56
C GLY A 726 24.75 5.55 26.60
N ASP A 727 24.63 4.83 27.69
CA ASP A 727 25.27 3.55 27.92
C ASP A 727 24.29 2.40 27.78
N VAL A 728 24.71 1.33 27.09
CA VAL A 728 23.99 0.06 27.09
C VAL A 728 24.28 -0.68 28.38
N THR A 729 23.25 -1.13 29.08
CA THR A 729 23.36 -1.78 30.39
C THR A 729 22.93 -3.25 30.32
N THR A 730 23.21 -4.03 31.39
CA THR A 730 22.84 -5.45 31.47
C THR A 730 21.74 -5.72 32.49
N ASP A 731 20.97 -4.69 32.85
CA ASP A 731 19.95 -4.80 33.91
C ASP A 731 18.51 -4.90 33.36
N GLY A 732 18.35 -4.87 32.00
CA GLY A 732 17.04 -5.00 31.38
C GLY A 732 16.08 -3.85 31.73
N ALA A 733 16.60 -2.62 31.80
CA ALA A 733 15.82 -1.46 32.19
C ALA A 733 16.11 -0.23 31.30
N LEU A 734 15.09 0.60 31.10
CA LEU A 734 15.23 1.96 30.62
C LEU A 734 15.46 2.88 31.82
N SER A 735 16.58 3.60 31.82
CA SER A 735 16.85 4.75 32.69
C SER A 735 16.93 6.00 31.80
N LEU A 736 15.96 6.88 31.88
CA LEU A 736 15.90 8.08 31.07
C LEU A 736 15.89 9.33 31.96
N THR A 737 16.85 10.23 31.75
CA THR A 737 16.89 11.55 32.37
C THR A 737 16.63 12.63 31.31
N VAL A 738 15.67 13.52 31.56
CA VAL A 738 15.30 14.64 30.68
C VAL A 738 15.36 15.92 31.51
N GLY A 739 16.34 16.77 31.22
CA GLY A 739 16.62 17.94 32.06
C GLY A 739 16.95 17.54 33.49
N ASP A 740 16.10 17.94 34.47
CA ASP A 740 16.25 17.65 35.90
C ASP A 740 15.35 16.48 36.38
N GLU A 741 14.54 15.86 35.50
CA GLU A 741 13.63 14.76 35.83
C GLU A 741 14.18 13.42 35.35
N SER A 742 13.83 12.34 36.02
CA SER A 742 14.27 10.99 35.64
C SER A 742 13.15 9.99 35.80
N VAL A 743 13.07 9.02 34.87
CA VAL A 743 12.17 7.88 34.92
C VAL A 743 12.97 6.58 34.75
N ALA A 744 12.55 5.52 35.41
CA ALA A 744 13.15 4.20 35.27
C ALA A 744 12.06 3.14 35.12
N LEU A 745 12.13 2.35 34.04
CA LEU A 745 11.19 1.30 33.72
C LEU A 745 11.93 -0.01 33.41
N SER A 746 11.52 -1.11 34.05
CA SER A 746 12.01 -2.43 33.65
C SER A 746 11.46 -2.83 32.28
N ALA A 747 12.12 -3.75 31.57
CA ALA A 747 11.59 -4.32 30.32
C ALA A 747 10.15 -4.85 30.47
N ALA A 748 9.82 -5.44 31.60
CA ALA A 748 8.47 -5.90 31.92
C ALA A 748 7.47 -4.74 32.04
N ALA A 749 7.85 -3.60 32.63
CA ALA A 749 7.00 -2.41 32.73
C ALA A 749 6.81 -1.74 31.35
N VAL A 750 7.87 -1.68 30.53
CA VAL A 750 7.77 -1.21 29.15
C VAL A 750 6.76 -2.05 28.35
N ARG A 751 6.89 -3.37 28.39
CA ARG A 751 5.93 -4.28 27.74
C ARG A 751 4.50 -4.06 28.25
N ASP A 752 4.30 -3.93 29.56
CA ASP A 752 2.97 -3.72 30.13
C ASP A 752 2.33 -2.40 29.66
N HIS A 753 3.11 -1.33 29.52
CA HIS A 753 2.63 -0.09 28.92
C HIS A 753 2.25 -0.26 27.46
N ARG A 754 3.05 -0.96 26.66
CA ARG A 754 2.88 -1.11 25.21
C ARG A 754 1.89 -2.20 24.79
N ASP A 755 1.45 -3.10 25.68
CA ASP A 755 0.47 -4.16 25.38
C ASP A 755 -0.98 -3.64 25.36
N VAL A 756 -1.22 -2.41 24.90
CA VAL A 756 -2.54 -1.76 24.88
C VAL A 756 -3.50 -2.51 24.00
N ILE A 757 -3.12 -2.80 22.75
CA ILE A 757 -3.98 -3.46 21.76
C ILE A 757 -4.44 -4.84 22.30
N GLU A 758 -3.51 -5.64 22.83
CA GLU A 758 -3.85 -6.95 23.39
C GLU A 758 -4.81 -6.85 24.58
N ARG A 759 -4.66 -5.83 25.45
CA ARG A 759 -5.56 -5.62 26.58
C ARG A 759 -6.96 -5.16 26.18
N GLU A 760 -7.06 -4.30 25.18
CA GLU A 760 -8.35 -3.76 24.73
C GLU A 760 -9.18 -4.78 23.95
N LEU A 761 -8.53 -5.80 23.37
CA LEU A 761 -9.16 -6.88 22.59
C LEU A 761 -9.25 -8.23 23.36
N ALA A 762 -8.84 -8.31 24.63
CA ALA A 762 -8.85 -9.55 25.43
C ALA A 762 -10.28 -9.88 25.99
#